data_3c609179c05f2e16175d71ad1cdac7eb
#
_entry.id   3c609179c05f2e16175d71ad1cdac7eb
#
_cell.length_a   1.000
_cell.length_b   1.000
_cell.length_c   1.000
_cell.angle_alpha   90.00
_cell.angle_beta   90.00
_cell.angle_gamma   90.00
#
_symmetry.space_group_name_H-M   'P 1'
#
loop_
_entity.id
_entity.type
_entity.pdbx_description
1 polymer ?
#
loop_
_entity_poly.entity_id
_entity_poly.type
_entity_poly.pdbx_seq_one_letter_code
_entity_poly.pdbx_strand_id
1 'polypeptide(L)'
;MNLNETAARHGFCVDRVRESKELGGQLVEMHHEKTGAQLAWVDNGEVNKTFCVAFKTLPEDSTGVFHILEHSVLCGSAKYPVREPFVELMKSSMATFLNAMTFPDKTIYPVSSRNEQDFLNLTEVYLDAVFAPRILQDPNIFYQEGWHIELDENGAPLYKGVVFNEMKGAMSDVDEQIYQKTLDVLFPDNCYGWNSGGDPKHIPDLTYEQFLRMYRRYYHPSNARIFLDGAIPLDKVLTLAEEYLSRFDRLDEKHEIPMQKPFAAEAEQAYEIGAEEDTADKTMLTLAKIVAPWSDTVRVTATEILFDVLTGSNDAPLKKALLATGKCQDVGMSLDNAMAQPYMMLTLRNIADGSEQELRQMIRDTVQQLVKTGLDKEALTASINSSEFSARQPGEPSGLLRCIHALDAWLYGGDPMQPLLSEERYQKLREMAAGDGFDRLMAELLLDESTMSIIRTVPSHTQGDELRAEETERLQAIQAAWTDADKEALRVQNEKLSAWQQTPDTAEQLATLPVLSLSEISADPLLIPAAEAQCGAAKVITHDLPMNGITIMHWYISLTDFTLDELKRLSILPELLGKLPTKRHDSLSLFQAIKRDIGKLTFQLRVMSRCAEMATPVLDVSCSVLDANVDKAAALVREILTETCFDDKARVQTLILQLSEMAKQKVISDGHRMAMYAAAATMSAASAAREALNGLSACMVQKALAENFDAQYPDFLALCERFSKDSAVQSRVTFSLSTNKALDPAAILSAYPVGTPIPDAAPYVSDLPAKCAYRIPAQISFASLGYDYRRAGKVYSGIARVMSNILSLSYLWNEVRVQGGAYGAGLNTSETGRMVTYSYRDPSPARTLGINRSMSKGLRDFVAGDERIDKYIISTVGESEPPLGSENQILVSDENLLCGITPEDLCRERAEMLSTTKDALLTWCGVLDQMAKDGGVCVIGHDGAIAACEKEDLTVL
;
A
#
# COMPACT_ATOMS: atom_id res chain seq x y z
N MET A 1 -27.98 -8.28 27.01
CA MET A 1 -27.76 -7.06 27.80
C MET A 1 -28.65 -5.98 27.20
N ASN A 2 -29.28 -5.11 27.98
CA ASN A 2 -30.09 -4.01 27.41
C ASN A 2 -29.11 -2.92 26.94
N LEU A 3 -29.03 -2.69 25.64
CA LEU A 3 -28.12 -1.74 25.02
C LEU A 3 -28.25 -0.32 25.60
N ASN A 4 -29.50 0.15 25.80
CA ASN A 4 -29.76 1.47 26.37
C ASN A 4 -29.25 1.59 27.82
N GLU A 5 -29.43 0.53 28.64
CA GLU A 5 -28.96 0.52 30.01
C GLU A 5 -27.42 0.50 30.09
N THR A 6 -26.78 -0.21 29.17
CA THR A 6 -25.31 -0.24 29.06
C THR A 6 -24.78 1.13 28.65
N ALA A 7 -25.30 1.74 27.60
CA ALA A 7 -24.91 3.06 27.14
C ALA A 7 -25.07 4.13 28.26
N ALA A 8 -26.25 4.17 28.90
CA ALA A 8 -26.56 5.16 29.92
C ALA A 8 -25.64 5.08 31.17
N ARG A 9 -25.17 3.87 31.54
CA ARG A 9 -24.19 3.72 32.64
C ARG A 9 -22.86 4.43 32.40
N HIS A 10 -22.52 4.66 31.13
CA HIS A 10 -21.27 5.25 30.69
C HIS A 10 -21.45 6.64 30.04
N GLY A 11 -22.55 7.33 30.36
CA GLY A 11 -22.82 8.67 29.84
C GLY A 11 -23.14 8.76 28.36
N PHE A 12 -23.54 7.64 27.73
CA PHE A 12 -23.94 7.61 26.33
C PHE A 12 -25.47 7.42 26.17
N CYS A 13 -26.00 8.08 25.15
CA CYS A 13 -27.35 7.87 24.64
C CYS A 13 -27.33 7.11 23.32
N VAL A 14 -28.18 6.09 23.19
CA VAL A 14 -28.37 5.40 21.90
C VAL A 14 -29.33 6.24 21.05
N ASP A 15 -28.83 6.69 19.89
CA ASP A 15 -29.62 7.50 18.95
C ASP A 15 -30.45 6.64 18.00
N ARG A 16 -29.80 5.61 17.41
CA ARG A 16 -30.44 4.71 16.44
C ARG A 16 -29.80 3.32 16.48
N VAL A 17 -30.66 2.31 16.17
CA VAL A 17 -30.21 0.93 15.89
C VAL A 17 -30.88 0.49 14.59
N ARG A 18 -30.08 0.02 13.63
CA ARG A 18 -30.56 -0.37 12.31
C ARG A 18 -29.94 -1.69 11.86
N GLU A 19 -30.77 -2.67 11.60
CA GLU A 19 -30.32 -3.94 11.04
C GLU A 19 -29.98 -3.80 9.56
N SER A 20 -28.96 -4.52 9.09
CA SER A 20 -28.59 -4.60 7.69
C SER A 20 -28.07 -5.99 7.34
N LYS A 21 -28.68 -6.57 6.30
CA LYS A 21 -28.22 -7.83 5.73
C LYS A 21 -26.87 -7.67 5.02
N GLU A 22 -26.62 -6.51 4.38
CA GLU A 22 -25.35 -6.23 3.71
C GLU A 22 -24.18 -6.16 4.69
N LEU A 23 -24.41 -5.66 5.93
CA LEU A 23 -23.42 -5.61 6.99
C LEU A 23 -23.31 -6.93 7.78
N GLY A 24 -24.22 -7.87 7.56
CA GLY A 24 -24.28 -9.11 8.33
C GLY A 24 -24.65 -8.92 9.80
N GLY A 25 -25.29 -7.79 10.16
CA GLY A 25 -25.59 -7.42 11.53
C GLY A 25 -26.36 -6.12 11.65
N GLN A 26 -25.99 -5.28 12.60
CA GLN A 26 -26.63 -3.99 12.85
C GLN A 26 -25.63 -2.85 12.98
N LEU A 27 -26.06 -1.63 12.67
CA LEU A 27 -25.35 -0.39 13.00
C LEU A 27 -26.03 0.26 14.22
N VAL A 28 -25.26 0.49 15.27
CA VAL A 28 -25.66 1.19 16.48
C VAL A 28 -25.00 2.56 16.52
N GLU A 29 -25.80 3.62 16.61
CA GLU A 29 -25.33 4.99 16.73
C GLU A 29 -25.62 5.53 18.13
N MET A 30 -24.61 6.19 18.72
CA MET A 30 -24.68 6.75 20.07
C MET A 30 -24.00 8.12 20.10
N HIS A 31 -24.32 8.92 21.10
CA HIS A 31 -23.52 10.10 21.44
C HIS A 31 -23.25 10.16 22.94
N HIS A 32 -22.11 10.73 23.30
CA HIS A 32 -21.77 11.01 24.70
C HIS A 32 -22.49 12.29 25.17
N GLU A 33 -23.32 12.20 26.19
CA GLU A 33 -24.23 13.28 26.62
C GLU A 33 -23.48 14.58 26.98
N LYS A 34 -22.38 14.47 27.71
CA LYS A 34 -21.64 15.63 28.18
C LYS A 34 -20.90 16.37 27.06
N THR A 35 -20.19 15.68 26.21
CA THR A 35 -19.27 16.29 25.22
C THR A 35 -19.84 16.35 23.82
N GLY A 36 -20.83 15.51 23.50
CA GLY A 36 -21.37 15.36 22.15
C GLY A 36 -20.50 14.52 21.22
N ALA A 37 -19.48 13.81 21.73
CA ALA A 37 -18.72 12.83 20.95
C ALA A 37 -19.66 11.79 20.35
N GLN A 38 -19.50 11.48 19.08
CA GLN A 38 -20.36 10.54 18.36
C GLN A 38 -19.70 9.16 18.29
N LEU A 39 -20.51 8.09 18.39
CA LEU A 39 -20.05 6.72 18.27
C LEU A 39 -20.93 5.97 17.30
N ALA A 40 -20.33 5.21 16.40
CA ALA A 40 -21.00 4.27 15.50
C ALA A 40 -20.36 2.88 15.65
N TRP A 41 -21.21 1.85 15.84
CA TRP A 41 -20.75 0.47 15.99
C TRP A 41 -21.44 -0.45 14.98
N VAL A 42 -20.66 -1.08 14.12
CA VAL A 42 -21.10 -2.18 13.25
C VAL A 42 -20.97 -3.48 14.04
N ASP A 43 -22.08 -3.96 14.57
CA ASP A 43 -22.18 -5.22 15.29
C ASP A 43 -22.51 -6.35 14.30
N ASN A 44 -21.48 -6.93 13.70
CA ASN A 44 -21.56 -7.98 12.67
C ASN A 44 -20.97 -9.32 13.14
N GLY A 45 -20.51 -9.42 14.39
CA GLY A 45 -19.94 -10.63 14.95
C GLY A 45 -18.53 -10.98 14.46
N GLU A 46 -17.88 -10.11 13.68
CA GLU A 46 -16.50 -10.31 13.23
C GLU A 46 -15.54 -10.46 14.40
N VAL A 47 -14.67 -11.47 14.33
CA VAL A 47 -13.68 -11.76 15.38
C VAL A 47 -12.59 -10.70 15.45
N ASN A 48 -12.19 -10.19 14.28
CA ASN A 48 -11.21 -9.10 14.18
C ASN A 48 -11.90 -7.77 14.54
N LYS A 49 -11.66 -7.31 15.75
CA LYS A 49 -12.30 -6.12 16.32
C LYS A 49 -11.54 -4.88 15.89
N THR A 50 -12.25 -3.86 15.44
CA THR A 50 -11.65 -2.55 15.07
C THR A 50 -12.22 -1.45 15.98
N PHE A 51 -11.33 -0.62 16.49
CA PHE A 51 -11.60 0.65 17.13
C PHE A 51 -10.93 1.76 16.29
N CYS A 52 -11.61 2.87 16.13
CA CYS A 52 -11.00 4.08 15.55
C CYS A 52 -11.55 5.32 16.24
N VAL A 53 -10.68 6.25 16.59
CA VAL A 53 -11.09 7.62 16.89
C VAL A 53 -10.62 8.55 15.78
N ALA A 54 -11.55 9.30 15.22
CA ALA A 54 -11.33 10.20 14.10
C ALA A 54 -11.69 11.65 14.48
N PHE A 55 -10.90 12.60 14.00
CA PHE A 55 -11.15 14.02 14.14
C PHE A 55 -11.26 14.66 12.76
N LYS A 56 -12.20 15.59 12.60
CA LYS A 56 -12.18 16.48 11.44
C LYS A 56 -11.02 17.48 11.64
N THR A 57 -10.04 17.48 10.77
CA THR A 57 -8.83 18.31 10.85
C THR A 57 -8.68 19.10 9.55
N LEU A 58 -8.86 20.42 9.64
CA LEU A 58 -8.90 21.30 8.47
C LEU A 58 -7.62 22.13 8.42
N PRO A 59 -6.65 21.84 7.52
CA PRO A 59 -5.43 22.64 7.38
C PRO A 59 -5.76 24.07 6.96
N GLU A 60 -4.99 25.02 7.51
CA GLU A 60 -5.08 26.46 7.22
C GLU A 60 -3.91 26.92 6.35
N ASP A 61 -2.92 26.06 6.15
CA ASP A 61 -1.71 26.26 5.35
C ASP A 61 -1.08 24.90 4.99
N SER A 62 0.01 24.91 4.24
CA SER A 62 0.76 23.72 3.81
C SER A 62 1.89 23.32 4.77
N THR A 63 1.82 23.71 6.06
CA THR A 63 2.84 23.32 7.07
C THR A 63 2.73 21.85 7.50
N GLY A 64 1.69 21.13 7.11
CA GLY A 64 1.48 19.74 7.52
C GLY A 64 1.20 19.57 9.02
N VAL A 65 0.63 20.56 9.66
CA VAL A 65 0.45 20.58 11.13
C VAL A 65 -0.31 19.36 11.65
N PHE A 66 -1.31 18.85 10.90
CA PHE A 66 -2.07 17.68 11.31
C PHE A 66 -1.33 16.37 11.09
N HIS A 67 -0.47 16.27 10.09
CA HIS A 67 0.44 15.14 9.89
C HIS A 67 1.50 15.09 11.02
N ILE A 68 2.09 16.23 11.35
CA ILE A 68 3.01 16.34 12.50
C ILE A 68 2.29 16.02 13.82
N LEU A 69 1.00 16.44 13.99
CA LEU A 69 0.19 16.08 15.15
C LEU A 69 -0.11 14.57 15.19
N GLU A 70 -0.41 13.97 14.06
CA GLU A 70 -0.66 12.52 13.92
C GLU A 70 0.51 11.73 14.53
N HIS A 71 1.74 12.00 14.09
CA HIS A 71 2.95 11.38 14.62
C HIS A 71 3.14 11.70 16.09
N SER A 72 3.04 12.97 16.43
CA SER A 72 3.45 13.51 17.75
C SER A 72 2.57 13.05 18.91
N VAL A 73 1.25 12.90 18.72
CA VAL A 73 0.37 12.45 19.83
C VAL A 73 0.65 11.01 20.23
N LEU A 74 1.22 10.21 19.31
CA LEU A 74 1.65 8.85 19.58
C LEU A 74 3.04 8.75 20.24
N CYS A 75 3.70 9.89 20.53
CA CYS A 75 5.00 9.97 21.22
C CYS A 75 4.84 10.18 22.72
N GLY A 76 3.99 9.40 23.37
CA GLY A 76 3.75 9.39 24.81
C GLY A 76 2.56 10.22 25.26
N SER A 77 2.00 9.81 26.39
CA SER A 77 0.77 10.35 26.96
C SER A 77 0.82 10.40 28.48
N ALA A 78 -0.24 10.90 29.10
CA ALA A 78 -0.26 11.11 30.56
C ALA A 78 -0.18 9.80 31.35
N LYS A 79 -0.90 8.76 30.92
CA LYS A 79 -0.90 7.44 31.56
C LYS A 79 0.30 6.61 31.11
N TYR A 80 0.75 6.80 29.86
CA TYR A 80 1.82 6.06 29.22
C TYR A 80 2.99 7.00 28.88
N PRO A 81 3.82 7.41 29.88
CA PRO A 81 4.89 8.38 29.70
C PRO A 81 6.13 7.79 29.03
N VAL A 82 5.95 6.87 28.11
CA VAL A 82 6.96 6.25 27.25
C VAL A 82 7.20 7.15 26.06
N ARG A 83 8.45 7.26 25.58
CA ARG A 83 8.80 8.13 24.47
C ARG A 83 8.14 7.70 23.16
N GLU A 84 8.13 6.39 22.89
CA GLU A 84 7.57 5.80 21.67
C GLU A 84 6.60 4.65 22.00
N PRO A 85 5.41 4.92 22.60
CA PRO A 85 4.45 3.87 22.97
C PRO A 85 4.00 3.07 21.74
N PHE A 86 3.88 3.71 20.58
CA PHE A 86 3.53 3.06 19.32
C PHE A 86 4.52 1.94 18.96
N VAL A 87 5.82 2.21 19.05
CA VAL A 87 6.87 1.20 18.78
C VAL A 87 6.86 0.10 19.84
N GLU A 88 6.63 0.43 21.10
CA GLU A 88 6.52 -0.57 22.18
C GLU A 88 5.28 -1.46 22.00
N LEU A 89 4.16 -0.92 21.51
CA LEU A 89 2.97 -1.72 21.13
C LEU A 89 3.27 -2.63 19.94
N MET A 90 3.97 -2.15 18.91
CA MET A 90 4.42 -3.00 17.80
C MET A 90 5.26 -4.18 18.29
N LYS A 91 6.02 -4.02 19.36
CA LYS A 91 6.83 -5.09 19.98
C LYS A 91 6.00 -6.06 20.85
N SER A 92 4.83 -5.67 21.36
CA SER A 92 4.16 -6.36 22.47
C SER A 92 2.67 -6.68 22.25
N SER A 93 2.12 -6.36 21.09
CA SER A 93 0.71 -6.56 20.73
C SER A 93 0.53 -7.65 19.67
N MET A 94 -0.66 -8.23 19.63
CA MET A 94 -1.16 -9.06 18.53
C MET A 94 -2.03 -8.26 17.56
N ALA A 95 -1.76 -6.96 17.44
CA ALA A 95 -2.50 -6.09 16.54
C ALA A 95 -2.52 -6.65 15.11
N THR A 96 -3.70 -6.73 14.54
CA THR A 96 -3.89 -7.04 13.12
C THR A 96 -3.81 -5.78 12.27
N PHE A 97 -4.01 -4.63 12.90
CA PHE A 97 -3.75 -3.30 12.35
C PHE A 97 -3.41 -2.33 13.47
N LEU A 98 -2.36 -1.54 13.28
CA LEU A 98 -1.89 -0.52 14.22
C LEU A 98 -1.24 0.60 13.41
N ASN A 99 -1.91 1.74 13.28
CA ASN A 99 -1.41 2.90 12.55
C ASN A 99 -2.20 4.16 12.91
N ALA A 100 -1.82 5.29 12.32
CA ALA A 100 -2.61 6.50 12.22
C ALA A 100 -2.55 7.00 10.77
N MET A 101 -3.48 7.87 10.37
CA MET A 101 -3.57 8.36 9.00
C MET A 101 -4.10 9.78 8.96
N THR A 102 -3.41 10.65 8.22
CA THR A 102 -3.86 12.02 7.91
C THR A 102 -4.35 12.11 6.47
N PHE A 103 -5.58 12.58 6.31
CA PHE A 103 -6.24 12.86 5.05
C PHE A 103 -6.37 14.39 4.86
N PRO A 104 -6.85 14.86 3.71
CA PRO A 104 -7.02 16.29 3.49
C PRO A 104 -7.93 17.02 4.49
N ASP A 105 -8.84 16.33 5.16
CA ASP A 105 -9.84 16.93 6.07
C ASP A 105 -10.09 16.14 7.37
N LYS A 106 -9.34 15.06 7.59
CA LYS A 106 -9.49 14.21 8.78
C LYS A 106 -8.17 13.57 9.17
N THR A 107 -8.03 13.31 10.47
CA THR A 107 -6.95 12.46 11.02
C THR A 107 -7.60 11.35 11.83
N ILE A 108 -7.21 10.10 11.56
CA ILE A 108 -7.80 8.92 12.16
C ILE A 108 -6.77 8.06 12.87
N TYR A 109 -7.18 7.43 13.96
CA TYR A 109 -6.35 6.58 14.82
C TYR A 109 -6.99 5.19 14.95
N PRO A 110 -6.83 4.31 13.95
CA PRO A 110 -7.42 2.97 13.95
C PRO A 110 -6.50 1.93 14.56
N VAL A 111 -7.10 1.00 15.31
CA VAL A 111 -6.44 -0.22 15.78
C VAL A 111 -7.38 -1.41 15.59
N SER A 112 -6.79 -2.59 15.33
CA SER A 112 -7.56 -3.83 15.23
C SER A 112 -6.83 -4.98 15.88
N SER A 113 -7.57 -5.88 16.55
CA SER A 113 -7.04 -7.12 17.10
C SER A 113 -8.11 -8.21 17.20
N ARG A 114 -7.72 -9.47 16.99
CA ARG A 114 -8.57 -10.63 17.24
C ARG A 114 -8.65 -10.97 18.73
N ASN A 115 -7.59 -10.69 19.48
CA ASN A 115 -7.55 -10.90 20.94
C ASN A 115 -8.33 -9.79 21.64
N GLU A 116 -9.27 -10.15 22.52
CA GLU A 116 -10.12 -9.15 23.20
C GLU A 116 -9.33 -8.27 24.17
N GLN A 117 -8.40 -8.84 24.93
CA GLN A 117 -7.62 -8.07 25.90
C GLN A 117 -6.66 -7.12 25.18
N ASP A 118 -6.02 -7.59 24.12
CA ASP A 118 -5.15 -6.74 23.28
C ASP A 118 -5.92 -5.58 22.64
N PHE A 119 -7.10 -5.87 22.09
CA PHE A 119 -8.00 -4.83 21.56
C PHE A 119 -8.33 -3.74 22.60
N LEU A 120 -8.63 -4.12 23.84
CA LEU A 120 -8.90 -3.17 24.92
C LEU A 120 -7.65 -2.38 25.31
N ASN A 121 -6.50 -3.05 25.39
CA ASN A 121 -5.21 -2.40 25.65
C ASN A 121 -4.89 -1.32 24.60
N LEU A 122 -5.02 -1.68 23.32
CA LEU A 122 -4.80 -0.76 22.20
C LEU A 122 -5.79 0.41 22.22
N THR A 123 -7.06 0.14 22.47
CA THR A 123 -8.11 1.16 22.59
C THR A 123 -7.77 2.17 23.69
N GLU A 124 -7.34 1.71 24.85
CA GLU A 124 -7.01 2.60 25.98
C GLU A 124 -5.77 3.47 25.67
N VAL A 125 -4.72 2.85 25.12
CA VAL A 125 -3.49 3.59 24.76
C VAL A 125 -3.80 4.67 23.72
N TYR A 126 -4.63 4.38 22.71
CA TYR A 126 -4.97 5.35 21.68
C TYR A 126 -5.88 6.49 22.21
N LEU A 127 -6.82 6.17 23.10
CA LEU A 127 -7.60 7.21 23.79
C LEU A 127 -6.73 8.13 24.63
N ASP A 128 -5.78 7.59 25.39
CA ASP A 128 -4.85 8.40 26.20
C ASP A 128 -3.93 9.25 25.30
N ALA A 129 -3.43 8.67 24.21
CA ALA A 129 -2.57 9.35 23.25
C ALA A 129 -3.25 10.59 22.65
N VAL A 130 -4.48 10.47 22.18
CA VAL A 130 -5.17 11.59 21.49
C VAL A 130 -5.75 12.62 22.43
N PHE A 131 -6.18 12.24 23.67
CA PHE A 131 -6.82 13.15 24.61
C PHE A 131 -5.92 13.68 25.73
N ALA A 132 -4.76 13.05 25.94
CA ALA A 132 -3.81 13.46 26.98
C ALA A 132 -2.34 13.31 26.56
N PRO A 133 -1.92 13.76 25.34
CA PRO A 133 -0.57 13.54 24.83
C PRO A 133 0.47 14.39 25.58
N ARG A 134 1.72 13.93 25.59
CA ARG A 134 2.87 14.64 26.18
C ARG A 134 3.31 15.87 25.39
N ILE A 135 2.88 16.05 24.15
CA ILE A 135 3.22 17.22 23.33
C ILE A 135 2.94 18.56 24.02
N LEU A 136 2.01 18.57 24.99
CA LEU A 136 1.67 19.76 25.77
C LEU A 136 2.77 20.19 26.74
N GLN A 137 3.73 19.31 27.04
CA GLN A 137 4.74 19.47 28.06
C GLN A 137 6.16 19.31 27.53
N ASP A 138 6.36 18.59 26.46
CA ASP A 138 7.66 18.24 25.89
C ASP A 138 7.78 18.69 24.42
N PRO A 139 8.43 19.84 24.16
CA PRO A 139 8.62 20.33 22.79
C PRO A 139 9.59 19.48 21.96
N ASN A 140 10.41 18.59 22.57
CA ASN A 140 11.32 17.75 21.78
C ASN A 140 10.56 16.81 20.84
N ILE A 141 9.33 16.43 21.21
CA ILE A 141 8.46 15.62 20.35
C ILE A 141 8.19 16.35 19.02
N PHE A 142 7.85 17.64 19.09
CA PHE A 142 7.64 18.46 17.88
C PHE A 142 8.93 18.60 17.06
N TYR A 143 10.08 18.81 17.69
CA TYR A 143 11.35 18.94 16.98
C TYR A 143 11.80 17.64 16.33
N GLN A 144 11.50 16.48 16.92
CA GLN A 144 11.79 15.19 16.33
C GLN A 144 10.84 14.86 15.17
N GLU A 145 9.54 14.92 15.42
CA GLU A 145 8.55 14.47 14.45
C GLU A 145 8.29 15.50 13.34
N GLY A 146 8.27 16.79 13.66
CA GLY A 146 8.03 17.86 12.71
C GLY A 146 9.29 18.27 11.96
N TRP A 147 9.99 19.26 12.52
CA TRP A 147 11.23 19.80 11.95
C TRP A 147 12.09 20.54 12.96
N HIS A 148 13.40 20.59 12.67
CA HIS A 148 14.37 21.42 13.38
C HIS A 148 15.59 21.73 12.48
N ILE A 149 16.46 22.65 12.90
CA ILE A 149 17.72 22.92 12.21
C ILE A 149 18.85 22.22 12.95
N GLU A 150 19.68 21.49 12.20
CA GLU A 150 20.98 21.00 12.67
C GLU A 150 22.13 21.67 11.90
N LEU A 151 23.34 21.62 12.45
CA LEU A 151 24.57 22.01 11.74
C LEU A 151 25.30 20.76 11.30
N ASP A 152 25.72 20.72 10.05
CA ASP A 152 26.58 19.68 9.52
C ASP A 152 28.02 19.76 10.09
N GLU A 153 28.89 18.85 9.71
CA GLU A 153 30.28 18.79 10.14
C GLU A 153 31.08 20.07 9.77
N ASN A 154 30.63 20.83 8.78
CA ASN A 154 31.22 22.08 8.31
C ASN A 154 30.56 23.32 8.92
N GLY A 155 29.53 23.14 9.77
CA GLY A 155 28.76 24.20 10.39
C GLY A 155 27.72 24.83 9.47
N ALA A 156 27.36 24.20 8.36
CA ALA A 156 26.24 24.61 7.51
C ALA A 156 24.90 24.12 8.09
N PRO A 157 23.85 24.94 8.11
CA PRO A 157 22.54 24.54 8.61
C PRO A 157 21.84 23.63 7.62
N LEU A 158 21.05 22.68 8.14
CA LEU A 158 20.19 21.79 7.39
C LEU A 158 18.90 21.53 8.15
N TYR A 159 17.80 21.32 7.43
CA TYR A 159 16.53 20.91 8.03
C TYR A 159 16.53 19.42 8.28
N LYS A 160 15.99 19.03 9.44
CA LYS A 160 15.71 17.65 9.81
C LYS A 160 14.33 17.53 10.48
N GLY A 161 13.80 16.33 10.53
CA GLY A 161 12.54 15.95 11.14
C GLY A 161 11.95 14.75 10.44
N VAL A 162 11.17 13.94 11.11
CA VAL A 162 10.59 12.72 10.56
C VAL A 162 9.63 13.07 9.42
N VAL A 163 8.61 13.90 9.69
CA VAL A 163 7.62 14.32 8.67
C VAL A 163 8.26 15.16 7.57
N PHE A 164 9.22 16.05 7.91
CA PHE A 164 9.94 16.83 6.91
C PHE A 164 10.64 15.91 5.89
N ASN A 165 11.38 14.91 6.35
CA ASN A 165 12.09 13.97 5.47
C ASN A 165 11.12 13.09 4.68
N GLU A 166 10.04 12.64 5.31
CA GLU A 166 9.00 11.85 4.66
C GLU A 166 8.38 12.61 3.49
N MET A 167 7.97 13.85 3.73
CA MET A 167 7.32 14.66 2.69
C MET A 167 8.29 15.08 1.59
N LYS A 168 9.57 15.29 1.92
CA LYS A 168 10.61 15.50 0.93
C LYS A 168 10.75 14.29 -0.02
N GLY A 169 10.61 13.09 0.53
CA GLY A 169 10.55 11.85 -0.26
C GLY A 169 9.25 11.68 -1.04
N ALA A 170 8.10 11.99 -0.45
CA ALA A 170 6.79 11.88 -1.11
C ALA A 170 6.69 12.82 -2.33
N MET A 171 7.14 14.05 -2.18
CA MET A 171 7.16 15.06 -3.26
C MET A 171 8.19 14.78 -4.36
N SER A 172 8.97 13.69 -4.28
CA SER A 172 9.79 13.21 -5.40
C SER A 172 8.99 12.36 -6.41
N ASP A 173 7.78 11.94 -6.07
CA ASP A 173 6.88 11.20 -6.96
C ASP A 173 6.08 12.18 -7.83
N VAL A 174 6.11 11.99 -9.15
CA VAL A 174 5.41 12.89 -10.09
C VAL A 174 3.89 12.79 -9.97
N ASP A 175 3.35 11.62 -9.63
CA ASP A 175 1.91 11.47 -9.45
C ASP A 175 1.44 12.19 -8.18
N GLU A 176 2.25 12.19 -7.11
CA GLU A 176 2.00 13.00 -5.91
C GLU A 176 2.04 14.50 -6.23
N GLN A 177 3.01 14.95 -7.02
CA GLN A 177 3.09 16.35 -7.46
C GLN A 177 1.86 16.76 -8.29
N ILE A 178 1.39 15.91 -9.21
CA ILE A 178 0.17 16.14 -9.99
C ILE A 178 -1.05 16.21 -9.07
N TYR A 179 -1.15 15.30 -8.11
CA TYR A 179 -2.24 15.25 -7.14
C TYR A 179 -2.31 16.54 -6.32
N GLN A 180 -1.21 16.94 -5.68
CA GLN A 180 -1.17 18.15 -4.85
C GLN A 180 -1.43 19.42 -5.68
N LYS A 181 -0.86 19.51 -6.89
CA LYS A 181 -1.11 20.65 -7.77
C LYS A 181 -2.56 20.72 -8.25
N THR A 182 -3.20 19.57 -8.43
CA THR A 182 -4.62 19.51 -8.78
C THR A 182 -5.49 20.04 -7.64
N LEU A 183 -5.21 19.65 -6.39
CA LEU A 183 -5.91 20.16 -5.22
C LEU A 183 -5.73 21.68 -5.05
N ASP A 184 -4.51 22.18 -5.13
CA ASP A 184 -4.18 23.62 -5.09
C ASP A 184 -4.99 24.41 -6.13
N VAL A 185 -5.09 23.89 -7.34
CA VAL A 185 -5.81 24.57 -8.45
C VAL A 185 -7.32 24.49 -8.29
N LEU A 186 -7.87 23.33 -7.85
CA LEU A 186 -9.32 23.14 -7.75
C LEU A 186 -9.94 23.78 -6.51
N PHE A 187 -9.19 23.91 -5.41
CA PHE A 187 -9.71 24.27 -4.10
C PHE A 187 -8.99 25.46 -3.42
N PRO A 188 -8.76 26.58 -4.13
CA PRO A 188 -8.00 27.70 -3.57
C PRO A 188 -8.67 28.41 -2.38
N ASP A 189 -9.97 28.21 -2.16
CA ASP A 189 -10.77 28.95 -1.17
C ASP A 189 -11.10 28.10 0.09
N ASN A 190 -10.57 26.86 0.21
CA ASN A 190 -10.83 26.01 1.37
C ASN A 190 -9.62 25.13 1.74
N CYS A 191 -9.80 24.25 2.75
CA CYS A 191 -8.71 23.44 3.29
C CYS A 191 -8.07 22.48 2.29
N TYR A 192 -8.75 22.08 1.24
CA TYR A 192 -8.24 21.12 0.25
C TYR A 192 -7.16 21.72 -0.68
N GLY A 193 -7.07 23.06 -0.79
CA GLY A 193 -5.98 23.70 -1.52
C GLY A 193 -4.63 23.66 -0.80
N TRP A 194 -4.60 23.22 0.46
CA TRP A 194 -3.37 23.08 1.22
C TRP A 194 -2.88 21.63 1.23
N ASN A 195 -1.56 21.46 1.23
CA ASN A 195 -0.98 20.13 1.39
C ASN A 195 -1.11 19.69 2.86
N SER A 196 -2.07 18.80 3.16
CA SER A 196 -2.32 18.30 4.52
C SER A 196 -1.16 17.48 5.09
N GLY A 197 -0.39 16.79 4.21
CA GLY A 197 0.83 16.08 4.58
C GLY A 197 1.99 17.02 4.93
N GLY A 198 1.97 18.21 4.36
CA GLY A 198 3.01 19.25 4.49
C GLY A 198 3.90 19.37 3.25
N ASP A 199 4.07 20.61 2.78
CA ASP A 199 5.04 20.91 1.74
C ASP A 199 6.42 21.16 2.40
N PRO A 200 7.50 20.49 1.98
CA PRO A 200 8.84 20.71 2.52
C PRO A 200 9.30 22.17 2.52
N LYS A 201 8.78 23.01 1.61
CA LYS A 201 9.02 24.45 1.60
C LYS A 201 8.33 25.18 2.75
N HIS A 202 7.20 24.66 3.23
CA HIS A 202 6.33 25.31 4.21
C HIS A 202 6.38 24.65 5.58
N ILE A 203 6.73 23.36 5.70
CA ILE A 203 6.89 22.68 6.99
C ILE A 203 7.75 23.51 7.97
N PRO A 204 8.90 24.12 7.54
CA PRO A 204 9.72 24.93 8.43
C PRO A 204 9.12 26.30 8.85
N ASP A 205 7.91 26.62 8.41
CA ASP A 205 7.18 27.82 8.88
C ASP A 205 6.35 27.52 10.14
N LEU A 206 6.09 26.23 10.45
CA LEU A 206 5.30 25.82 11.60
C LEU A 206 6.05 26.05 12.90
N THR A 207 5.45 26.82 13.82
CA THR A 207 5.98 26.98 15.18
C THR A 207 5.33 26.03 16.17
N TYR A 208 6.03 25.71 17.26
CA TYR A 208 5.48 24.87 18.33
C TYR A 208 4.20 25.46 18.94
N GLU A 209 4.09 26.78 19.02
CA GLU A 209 2.91 27.47 19.55
C GLU A 209 1.69 27.28 18.62
N GLN A 210 1.89 27.39 17.29
CA GLN A 210 0.85 27.13 16.30
C GLN A 210 0.41 25.67 16.35
N PHE A 211 1.37 24.74 16.41
CA PHE A 211 1.12 23.31 16.55
C PHE A 211 0.24 22.99 17.77
N LEU A 212 0.56 23.53 18.95
CA LEU A 212 -0.25 23.34 20.16
C LEU A 212 -1.64 24.00 20.06
N ARG A 213 -1.76 25.14 19.37
CA ARG A 213 -3.04 25.81 19.13
C ARG A 213 -3.97 24.92 18.30
N MET A 214 -3.45 24.30 17.22
CA MET A 214 -4.22 23.41 16.35
C MET A 214 -4.63 22.13 17.09
N TYR A 215 -3.74 21.54 17.89
CA TYR A 215 -4.11 20.41 18.75
C TYR A 215 -5.30 20.75 19.65
N ARG A 216 -5.22 21.81 20.43
CA ARG A 216 -6.27 22.20 21.39
C ARG A 216 -7.62 22.48 20.71
N ARG A 217 -7.60 22.94 19.49
CA ARG A 217 -8.79 23.28 18.70
C ARG A 217 -9.46 22.07 18.13
N TYR A 218 -8.69 21.12 17.58
CA TYR A 218 -9.24 20.03 16.77
C TYR A 218 -9.31 18.69 17.51
N TYR A 219 -8.40 18.41 18.43
CA TYR A 219 -8.36 17.15 19.19
C TYR A 219 -9.22 17.25 20.47
N HIS A 220 -10.50 17.38 20.25
CA HIS A 220 -11.49 17.56 21.32
C HIS A 220 -12.65 16.57 21.16
N PRO A 221 -13.21 16.00 22.25
CA PRO A 221 -14.33 15.05 22.16
C PRO A 221 -15.52 15.55 21.34
N SER A 222 -15.84 16.86 21.39
CA SER A 222 -16.96 17.42 20.60
C SER A 222 -16.72 17.34 19.09
N ASN A 223 -15.48 17.14 18.64
CA ASN A 223 -15.10 16.91 17.25
C ASN A 223 -14.84 15.44 16.94
N ALA A 224 -14.88 14.56 17.95
CA ALA A 224 -14.50 13.15 17.77
C ALA A 224 -15.63 12.32 17.16
N ARG A 225 -15.23 11.37 16.29
CA ARG A 225 -16.03 10.26 15.79
C ARG A 225 -15.35 8.97 16.23
N ILE A 226 -16.05 8.18 17.05
CA ILE A 226 -15.56 6.86 17.50
C ILE A 226 -16.26 5.80 16.67
N PHE A 227 -15.50 5.01 15.94
CA PHE A 227 -16.02 3.91 15.13
C PHE A 227 -15.60 2.56 15.72
N LEU A 228 -16.53 1.65 15.83
CA LEU A 228 -16.34 0.28 16.31
C LEU A 228 -16.84 -0.71 15.27
N ASP A 229 -16.13 -1.83 15.08
CA ASP A 229 -16.53 -2.88 14.16
C ASP A 229 -16.21 -4.26 14.75
N GLY A 230 -17.12 -5.20 14.59
CA GLY A 230 -16.97 -6.58 15.03
C GLY A 230 -17.64 -6.89 16.37
N ALA A 231 -17.29 -8.06 16.93
CA ALA A 231 -17.79 -8.57 18.22
C ALA A 231 -17.17 -7.81 19.41
N ILE A 232 -17.54 -6.55 19.55
CA ILE A 232 -16.99 -5.61 20.53
C ILE A 232 -17.48 -5.88 21.95
N PRO A 233 -16.61 -5.93 22.98
CA PRO A 233 -17.00 -5.94 24.38
C PRO A 233 -17.46 -4.53 24.82
N LEU A 234 -18.65 -4.11 24.34
CA LEU A 234 -19.14 -2.73 24.37
C LEU A 234 -19.08 -2.09 25.75
N ASP A 235 -19.50 -2.79 26.82
CA ASP A 235 -19.50 -2.27 28.19
C ASP A 235 -18.07 -1.83 28.65
N LYS A 236 -17.05 -2.61 28.28
CA LYS A 236 -15.65 -2.29 28.58
C LYS A 236 -15.15 -1.10 27.75
N VAL A 237 -15.48 -1.06 26.45
CA VAL A 237 -15.08 0.05 25.57
C VAL A 237 -15.73 1.36 26.00
N LEU A 238 -17.01 1.36 26.34
CA LEU A 238 -17.70 2.55 26.83
C LEU A 238 -17.15 3.01 28.21
N THR A 239 -16.72 2.08 29.06
CA THR A 239 -16.02 2.41 30.32
C THR A 239 -14.73 3.20 30.03
N LEU A 240 -13.90 2.69 29.11
CA LEU A 240 -12.67 3.38 28.69
C LEU A 240 -12.97 4.75 28.07
N ALA A 241 -13.94 4.82 27.15
CA ALA A 241 -14.29 6.08 26.50
C ALA A 241 -14.78 7.13 27.51
N GLU A 242 -15.66 6.75 28.45
CA GLU A 242 -16.16 7.65 29.51
C GLU A 242 -15.05 8.20 30.37
N GLU A 243 -14.05 7.39 30.71
CA GLU A 243 -12.88 7.85 31.51
C GLU A 243 -12.18 9.05 30.89
N TYR A 244 -12.06 9.08 29.56
CA TYR A 244 -11.40 10.19 28.84
C TYR A 244 -12.37 11.31 28.48
N LEU A 245 -13.54 11.00 27.95
CA LEU A 245 -14.49 11.99 27.45
C LEU A 245 -15.06 12.87 28.57
N SER A 246 -15.33 12.28 29.74
CA SER A 246 -15.90 13.02 30.88
C SER A 246 -15.00 14.11 31.46
N ARG A 247 -13.70 14.11 31.12
CA ARG A 247 -12.73 15.16 31.52
C ARG A 247 -12.97 16.50 30.81
N PHE A 248 -13.75 16.50 29.74
CA PHE A 248 -13.98 17.66 28.87
C PHE A 248 -15.41 18.19 29.02
N ASP A 249 -15.57 19.48 28.77
CA ASP A 249 -16.88 20.10 28.59
C ASP A 249 -17.17 20.23 27.09
N ARG A 250 -18.42 20.36 26.70
CA ARG A 250 -18.83 20.49 25.30
C ARG A 250 -18.32 21.80 24.70
N LEU A 251 -17.74 21.73 23.50
CA LEU A 251 -17.45 22.88 22.64
C LEU A 251 -18.53 23.01 21.57
N ASP A 252 -18.97 24.24 21.32
CA ASP A 252 -19.97 24.55 20.28
C ASP A 252 -19.31 24.93 18.96
N GLU A 253 -17.97 24.84 18.85
CA GLU A 253 -17.24 25.12 17.61
C GLU A 253 -17.57 24.05 16.56
N LYS A 254 -18.03 24.49 15.39
CA LYS A 254 -18.27 23.64 14.24
C LYS A 254 -17.17 23.82 13.21
N HIS A 255 -16.53 22.74 12.85
CA HIS A 255 -15.51 22.71 11.80
C HIS A 255 -16.21 22.45 10.44
N GLU A 256 -16.73 23.50 9.83
CA GLU A 256 -17.40 23.42 8.51
C GLU A 256 -16.37 23.61 7.40
N ILE A 257 -16.53 22.87 6.30
CA ILE A 257 -15.74 23.01 5.09
C ILE A 257 -16.54 23.85 4.11
N PRO A 258 -16.10 25.06 3.80
CA PRO A 258 -16.73 25.87 2.75
C PRO A 258 -16.65 25.14 1.42
N MET A 259 -17.80 24.97 0.75
CA MET A 259 -17.82 24.32 -0.56
C MET A 259 -17.21 25.23 -1.62
N GLN A 260 -16.19 24.75 -2.31
CA GLN A 260 -15.56 25.42 -3.45
C GLN A 260 -16.58 25.58 -4.59
N LYS A 261 -16.71 26.77 -5.13
CA LYS A 261 -17.46 26.98 -6.37
C LYS A 261 -16.59 26.56 -7.54
N PRO A 262 -17.03 25.59 -8.37
CA PRO A 262 -16.26 25.17 -9.53
C PRO A 262 -15.96 26.32 -10.48
N PHE A 263 -14.75 26.36 -11.01
CA PHE A 263 -14.27 27.35 -11.99
C PHE A 263 -13.20 26.73 -12.87
N ALA A 264 -12.85 27.40 -13.97
CA ALA A 264 -11.76 26.99 -14.84
C ALA A 264 -10.48 27.72 -14.47
N ALA A 265 -9.36 27.01 -14.41
CA ALA A 265 -8.03 27.54 -14.20
C ALA A 265 -7.00 26.84 -15.07
N GLU A 266 -5.86 27.48 -15.31
CA GLU A 266 -4.69 26.85 -15.93
C GLU A 266 -3.48 27.02 -15.01
N ALA A 267 -2.68 25.95 -14.89
CA ALA A 267 -1.46 25.93 -14.10
C ALA A 267 -0.38 25.11 -14.77
N GLU A 268 0.87 25.41 -14.43
CA GLU A 268 2.04 24.65 -14.87
C GLU A 268 2.94 24.38 -13.68
N GLN A 269 3.59 23.21 -13.67
CA GLN A 269 4.65 22.83 -12.74
C GLN A 269 5.71 22.04 -13.48
N ALA A 270 6.94 22.01 -12.94
CA ALA A 270 8.00 21.15 -13.44
C ALA A 270 8.07 19.85 -12.62
N TYR A 271 8.65 18.78 -13.21
CA TYR A 271 9.06 17.57 -12.50
C TYR A 271 10.44 17.12 -12.96
N GLU A 272 11.20 16.50 -12.06
CA GLU A 272 12.57 16.08 -12.36
C GLU A 272 12.58 14.81 -13.23
N ILE A 273 13.42 14.81 -14.26
CA ILE A 273 13.75 13.63 -15.06
C ILE A 273 15.26 13.37 -15.04
N GLY A 274 15.67 12.15 -15.39
CA GLY A 274 17.09 11.78 -15.44
C GLY A 274 17.90 12.68 -16.38
N ALA A 275 19.13 13.00 -16.00
CA ALA A 275 20.00 13.90 -16.77
C ALA A 275 20.28 13.44 -18.21
N GLU A 276 20.20 12.12 -18.45
CA GLU A 276 20.40 11.50 -19.78
C GLU A 276 19.08 11.30 -20.56
N GLU A 277 17.94 11.62 -19.97
CA GLU A 277 16.63 11.51 -20.65
C GLU A 277 16.35 12.73 -21.50
N ASP A 278 15.75 12.55 -22.69
CA ASP A 278 15.26 13.65 -23.50
C ASP A 278 14.00 14.27 -22.86
N THR A 279 13.90 15.58 -22.84
CA THR A 279 12.71 16.30 -22.39
C THR A 279 11.58 16.31 -23.41
N ALA A 280 11.89 16.01 -24.67
CA ALA A 280 10.89 16.01 -25.75
C ALA A 280 9.78 14.96 -25.50
N ASP A 281 8.56 15.37 -25.75
CA ASP A 281 7.37 14.50 -25.61
C ASP A 281 7.20 13.84 -24.22
N LYS A 282 7.59 14.57 -23.16
CA LYS A 282 7.51 14.10 -21.76
C LYS A 282 6.52 14.90 -20.91
N THR A 283 5.85 15.87 -21.47
CA THR A 283 4.82 16.65 -20.75
C THR A 283 3.63 15.78 -20.39
N MET A 284 3.10 15.95 -19.19
CA MET A 284 1.83 15.37 -18.76
C MET A 284 0.76 16.45 -18.72
N LEU A 285 -0.42 16.14 -19.25
CA LEU A 285 -1.56 17.05 -19.29
C LEU A 285 -2.70 16.48 -18.45
N THR A 286 -3.09 17.19 -17.39
CA THR A 286 -4.20 16.81 -16.53
C THR A 286 -5.36 17.79 -16.67
N LEU A 287 -6.56 17.25 -16.99
CA LEU A 287 -7.82 17.97 -16.97
C LEU A 287 -8.54 17.54 -15.68
N ALA A 288 -8.89 18.52 -14.83
CA ALA A 288 -9.47 18.23 -13.52
C ALA A 288 -10.76 19.03 -13.28
N LYS A 289 -11.71 18.44 -12.56
CA LYS A 289 -13.03 19.04 -12.31
C LYS A 289 -13.68 18.49 -11.05
N ILE A 290 -14.33 19.34 -10.25
CA ILE A 290 -15.18 18.93 -9.14
C ILE A 290 -16.43 18.25 -9.70
N VAL A 291 -16.74 17.03 -9.22
CA VAL A 291 -17.80 16.17 -9.77
C VAL A 291 -19.13 16.37 -9.06
N ALA A 292 -19.14 16.36 -7.73
CA ALA A 292 -20.35 16.33 -6.91
C ALA A 292 -20.03 16.73 -5.45
N PRO A 293 -21.01 17.02 -4.62
CA PRO A 293 -20.84 16.93 -3.17
C PRO A 293 -20.82 15.46 -2.71
N TRP A 294 -20.17 15.17 -1.58
CA TRP A 294 -20.09 13.84 -0.94
C TRP A 294 -21.45 13.13 -0.83
N SER A 295 -22.55 13.88 -0.69
CA SER A 295 -23.90 13.34 -0.49
C SER A 295 -24.53 12.70 -1.75
N ASP A 296 -23.99 12.98 -2.94
CA ASP A 296 -24.47 12.38 -4.20
C ASP A 296 -23.65 11.12 -4.55
N THR A 297 -23.78 10.10 -3.72
CA THR A 297 -23.04 8.83 -3.86
C THR A 297 -23.36 8.09 -5.18
N VAL A 298 -24.55 8.29 -5.74
CA VAL A 298 -24.93 7.69 -7.03
C VAL A 298 -24.12 8.35 -8.15
N ARG A 299 -24.02 9.68 -8.18
CA ARG A 299 -23.24 10.40 -9.18
C ARG A 299 -21.74 10.09 -9.06
N VAL A 300 -21.23 10.00 -7.82
CA VAL A 300 -19.82 9.62 -7.55
C VAL A 300 -19.52 8.24 -8.14
N THR A 301 -20.29 7.21 -7.78
CA THR A 301 -20.08 5.84 -8.29
C THR A 301 -20.36 5.75 -9.81
N ALA A 302 -21.36 6.50 -10.33
CA ALA A 302 -21.60 6.58 -11.78
C ALA A 302 -20.39 7.16 -12.53
N THR A 303 -19.68 8.12 -11.92
CA THR A 303 -18.48 8.71 -12.51
C THR A 303 -17.34 7.69 -12.60
N GLU A 304 -17.11 6.89 -11.54
CA GLU A 304 -16.11 5.80 -11.56
C GLU A 304 -16.42 4.76 -12.65
N ILE A 305 -17.69 4.36 -12.76
CA ILE A 305 -18.15 3.43 -13.81
C ILE A 305 -17.96 4.02 -15.21
N LEU A 306 -18.27 5.31 -15.38
CA LEU A 306 -18.07 6.02 -16.63
C LEU A 306 -16.59 6.04 -17.04
N PHE A 307 -15.67 6.28 -16.08
CA PHE A 307 -14.24 6.31 -16.35
C PHE A 307 -13.72 4.95 -16.82
N ASP A 308 -14.21 3.90 -16.20
CA ASP A 308 -13.88 2.55 -16.60
C ASP A 308 -14.37 2.23 -18.04
N VAL A 309 -15.58 2.66 -18.39
CA VAL A 309 -16.11 2.49 -19.76
C VAL A 309 -15.33 3.33 -20.77
N LEU A 310 -14.86 4.53 -20.42
CA LEU A 310 -14.17 5.44 -21.33
C LEU A 310 -12.66 5.15 -21.48
N THR A 311 -11.99 4.72 -20.41
CA THR A 311 -10.53 4.60 -20.36
C THR A 311 -10.01 3.31 -19.69
N GLY A 312 -10.87 2.42 -19.22
CA GLY A 312 -10.49 1.21 -18.47
C GLY A 312 -9.68 0.18 -19.27
N SER A 313 -9.62 0.30 -20.61
CA SER A 313 -8.73 -0.47 -21.47
C SER A 313 -8.22 0.38 -22.63
N ASN A 314 -7.17 -0.06 -23.34
CA ASN A 314 -6.66 0.67 -24.52
C ASN A 314 -7.65 0.70 -25.69
N ASP A 315 -8.68 -0.15 -25.67
CA ASP A 315 -9.78 -0.14 -26.66
C ASP A 315 -11.03 0.59 -26.17
N ALA A 316 -11.06 1.04 -24.93
CA ALA A 316 -12.12 1.91 -24.44
C ALA A 316 -12.20 3.17 -25.31
N PRO A 317 -13.38 3.68 -25.62
CA PRO A 317 -13.59 4.59 -26.75
C PRO A 317 -12.78 5.87 -26.68
N LEU A 318 -12.65 6.50 -25.53
CA LEU A 318 -11.87 7.74 -25.36
C LEU A 318 -10.35 7.45 -25.39
N LYS A 319 -9.90 6.47 -24.65
CA LYS A 319 -8.48 6.06 -24.62
C LYS A 319 -8.00 5.64 -26.01
N LYS A 320 -8.78 4.83 -26.72
CA LYS A 320 -8.46 4.38 -28.08
C LYS A 320 -8.32 5.55 -29.05
N ALA A 321 -9.24 6.52 -29.01
CA ALA A 321 -9.21 7.68 -29.90
C ALA A 321 -7.95 8.52 -29.65
N LEU A 322 -7.59 8.73 -28.41
CA LEU A 322 -6.40 9.52 -28.02
C LEU A 322 -5.10 8.77 -28.38
N LEU A 323 -4.97 7.49 -28.05
CA LEU A 323 -3.80 6.68 -28.42
C LEU A 323 -3.61 6.57 -29.93
N ALA A 324 -4.71 6.50 -30.71
CA ALA A 324 -4.64 6.44 -32.18
C ALA A 324 -4.05 7.69 -32.83
N THR A 325 -3.99 8.83 -32.10
CA THR A 325 -3.30 10.04 -32.59
C THR A 325 -1.78 9.85 -32.67
N GLY A 326 -1.22 8.90 -31.92
CA GLY A 326 0.22 8.75 -31.73
C GLY A 326 0.89 9.89 -30.96
N LYS A 327 0.10 10.78 -30.32
CA LYS A 327 0.57 12.00 -29.63
C LYS A 327 0.53 11.94 -28.12
N CYS A 328 0.12 10.83 -27.54
CA CYS A 328 0.26 10.56 -26.12
C CYS A 328 0.55 9.06 -25.92
N GLN A 329 1.29 8.77 -24.87
CA GLN A 329 1.72 7.40 -24.57
C GLN A 329 0.67 6.65 -23.77
N ASP A 330 0.00 7.31 -22.85
CA ASP A 330 -1.08 6.73 -22.03
C ASP A 330 -2.13 7.76 -21.65
N VAL A 331 -3.32 7.27 -21.31
CA VAL A 331 -4.47 8.08 -20.88
C VAL A 331 -5.18 7.34 -19.75
N GLY A 332 -5.42 8.04 -18.64
CA GLY A 332 -6.16 7.51 -17.49
C GLY A 332 -7.16 8.53 -16.94
N MET A 333 -8.25 8.02 -16.39
CA MET A 333 -9.19 8.82 -15.60
C MET A 333 -9.23 8.27 -14.17
N SER A 334 -9.25 9.17 -13.19
CA SER A 334 -9.37 8.83 -11.77
C SER A 334 -10.34 9.76 -11.07
N LEU A 335 -10.89 9.29 -9.96
CA LEU A 335 -11.77 10.04 -9.08
C LEU A 335 -11.22 9.95 -7.66
N ASP A 336 -11.04 11.10 -7.01
CA ASP A 336 -10.85 11.16 -5.56
C ASP A 336 -12.20 11.46 -4.90
N ASN A 337 -12.67 10.53 -4.06
CA ASN A 337 -13.98 10.60 -3.41
C ASN A 337 -13.91 10.63 -1.87
N ALA A 338 -12.71 10.61 -1.29
CA ALA A 338 -12.51 10.59 0.16
C ALA A 338 -12.60 11.98 0.82
N MET A 339 -13.36 12.90 0.24
CA MET A 339 -13.47 14.32 0.63
C MET A 339 -14.88 14.87 0.43
N ALA A 340 -15.14 16.05 1.00
CA ALA A 340 -16.47 16.68 0.90
C ALA A 340 -16.93 17.01 -0.53
N GLN A 341 -15.97 17.22 -1.44
CA GLN A 341 -16.22 17.48 -2.85
C GLN A 341 -15.35 16.58 -3.74
N PRO A 342 -15.81 15.35 -4.02
CA PRO A 342 -15.17 14.49 -5.01
C PRO A 342 -14.83 15.20 -6.31
N TYR A 343 -13.62 14.94 -6.82
CA TYR A 343 -13.16 15.52 -8.08
C TYR A 343 -12.54 14.46 -8.99
N MET A 344 -12.55 14.75 -10.28
CA MET A 344 -11.96 13.91 -11.33
C MET A 344 -10.66 14.47 -11.85
N MET A 345 -9.80 13.57 -12.30
CA MET A 345 -8.65 13.86 -13.16
C MET A 345 -8.72 13.02 -14.43
N LEU A 346 -8.48 13.62 -15.58
CA LEU A 346 -8.17 12.96 -16.85
C LEU A 346 -6.73 13.33 -17.19
N THR A 347 -5.80 12.37 -17.07
CA THR A 347 -4.37 12.59 -17.27
C THR A 347 -3.89 11.91 -18.54
N LEU A 348 -3.28 12.70 -19.44
CA LEU A 348 -2.58 12.24 -20.63
C LEU A 348 -1.09 12.27 -20.33
N ARG A 349 -0.40 11.14 -20.48
CA ARG A 349 1.03 10.99 -20.16
C ARG A 349 1.88 11.09 -21.42
N ASN A 350 3.00 11.78 -21.30
CA ASN A 350 4.02 11.87 -22.33
C ASN A 350 3.40 12.31 -23.66
N ILE A 351 2.81 13.52 -23.65
CA ILE A 351 2.20 14.10 -24.85
C ILE A 351 3.27 14.69 -25.76
N ALA A 352 3.07 14.57 -27.09
CA ALA A 352 3.93 15.19 -28.09
C ALA A 352 3.93 16.71 -27.94
N ASP A 353 5.11 17.33 -28.06
CA ASP A 353 5.27 18.78 -27.91
C ASP A 353 4.33 19.54 -28.83
N GLY A 354 3.61 20.50 -28.25
CA GLY A 354 2.65 21.35 -28.98
C GLY A 354 1.33 20.67 -29.37
N SER A 355 1.09 19.41 -28.97
CA SER A 355 -0.12 18.66 -29.34
C SER A 355 -1.32 18.88 -28.42
N GLU A 356 -1.19 19.64 -27.34
CA GLU A 356 -2.22 19.82 -26.30
C GLU A 356 -3.60 20.19 -26.89
N GLN A 357 -3.66 21.23 -27.74
CA GLN A 357 -4.94 21.69 -28.30
C GLN A 357 -5.61 20.64 -29.19
N GLU A 358 -4.82 19.87 -29.94
CA GLU A 358 -5.30 18.79 -30.78
C GLU A 358 -5.85 17.63 -29.92
N LEU A 359 -5.14 17.25 -28.88
CA LEU A 359 -5.60 16.21 -27.95
C LEU A 359 -6.89 16.63 -27.22
N ARG A 360 -6.98 17.88 -26.76
CA ARG A 360 -8.22 18.44 -26.18
C ARG A 360 -9.36 18.46 -27.20
N GLN A 361 -9.08 18.79 -28.47
CA GLN A 361 -10.10 18.73 -29.52
C GLN A 361 -10.54 17.28 -29.76
N MET A 362 -9.62 16.32 -29.77
CA MET A 362 -9.94 14.90 -29.90
C MET A 362 -10.83 14.40 -28.75
N ILE A 363 -10.61 14.86 -27.51
CA ILE A 363 -11.49 14.55 -26.37
C ILE A 363 -12.90 15.07 -26.67
N ARG A 364 -13.05 16.35 -27.05
CA ARG A 364 -14.34 16.95 -27.37
C ARG A 364 -15.07 16.20 -28.49
N ASP A 365 -14.39 15.96 -29.59
CA ASP A 365 -14.99 15.30 -30.78
C ASP A 365 -15.44 13.86 -30.45
N THR A 366 -14.60 13.13 -29.70
CA THR A 366 -14.93 11.76 -29.30
C THR A 366 -16.13 11.74 -28.35
N VAL A 367 -16.15 12.60 -27.33
CA VAL A 367 -17.27 12.68 -26.38
C VAL A 367 -18.55 13.14 -27.07
N GLN A 368 -18.49 14.14 -27.97
CA GLN A 368 -19.65 14.56 -28.76
C GLN A 368 -20.19 13.43 -29.65
N GLN A 369 -19.30 12.61 -30.21
CA GLN A 369 -19.72 11.47 -31.00
C GLN A 369 -20.42 10.42 -30.12
N LEU A 370 -19.83 10.11 -28.94
CA LEU A 370 -20.41 9.17 -27.98
C LEU A 370 -21.77 9.62 -27.45
N VAL A 371 -21.95 10.91 -27.17
CA VAL A 371 -23.26 11.47 -26.78
C VAL A 371 -24.31 11.29 -27.89
N LYS A 372 -23.93 11.36 -29.16
CA LYS A 372 -24.85 11.17 -30.31
C LYS A 372 -25.20 9.71 -30.53
N THR A 373 -24.25 8.80 -30.36
CA THR A 373 -24.44 7.36 -30.61
C THR A 373 -24.96 6.61 -29.39
N GLY A 374 -24.82 7.16 -28.20
CA GLY A 374 -25.00 6.49 -26.91
C GLY A 374 -23.78 5.65 -26.54
N LEU A 375 -23.53 5.52 -25.23
CA LEU A 375 -22.55 4.59 -24.68
C LEU A 375 -23.02 3.14 -24.84
N ASP A 376 -22.06 2.23 -25.00
CA ASP A 376 -22.33 0.79 -25.08
C ASP A 376 -22.98 0.29 -23.77
N LYS A 377 -24.23 -0.20 -23.89
CA LYS A 377 -25.00 -0.69 -22.75
C LYS A 377 -24.46 -1.98 -22.15
N GLU A 378 -23.81 -2.83 -22.96
CA GLU A 378 -23.14 -4.04 -22.46
C GLU A 378 -21.91 -3.68 -21.65
N ALA A 379 -21.12 -2.71 -22.10
CA ALA A 379 -19.96 -2.19 -21.38
C ALA A 379 -20.37 -1.57 -20.03
N LEU A 380 -21.43 -0.73 -20.03
CA LEU A 380 -21.96 -0.16 -18.78
C LEU A 380 -22.44 -1.25 -17.82
N THR A 381 -23.16 -2.25 -18.31
CA THR A 381 -23.65 -3.37 -17.48
C THR A 381 -22.47 -4.15 -16.88
N ALA A 382 -21.47 -4.46 -17.69
CA ALA A 382 -20.27 -5.17 -17.27
C ALA A 382 -19.49 -4.38 -16.18
N SER A 383 -19.31 -3.07 -16.38
CA SER A 383 -18.64 -2.20 -15.40
C SER A 383 -19.43 -2.05 -14.10
N ILE A 384 -20.76 -1.92 -14.17
CA ILE A 384 -21.63 -1.90 -12.97
C ILE A 384 -21.50 -3.22 -12.20
N ASN A 385 -21.54 -4.37 -12.87
CA ASN A 385 -21.43 -5.68 -12.22
C ASN A 385 -20.07 -5.85 -11.52
N SER A 386 -18.99 -5.47 -12.20
CA SER A 386 -17.63 -5.52 -11.64
C SER A 386 -17.48 -4.62 -10.42
N SER A 387 -18.01 -3.39 -10.48
CA SER A 387 -18.00 -2.43 -9.37
C SER A 387 -18.80 -2.95 -8.17
N GLU A 388 -20.00 -3.51 -8.42
CA GLU A 388 -20.84 -4.10 -7.35
C GLU A 388 -20.19 -5.33 -6.73
N PHE A 389 -19.53 -6.18 -7.52
CA PHE A 389 -18.79 -7.34 -7.02
C PHE A 389 -17.68 -6.89 -6.05
N SER A 390 -16.89 -5.89 -6.45
CA SER A 390 -15.84 -5.32 -5.61
C SER A 390 -16.38 -4.68 -4.33
N ALA A 391 -17.49 -3.95 -4.40
CA ALA A 391 -18.11 -3.31 -3.24
C ALA A 391 -18.65 -4.33 -2.21
N ARG A 392 -19.06 -5.52 -2.66
CA ARG A 392 -19.54 -6.61 -1.79
C ARG A 392 -18.43 -7.46 -1.19
N GLN A 393 -17.19 -7.28 -1.62
CA GLN A 393 -16.00 -7.97 -1.13
C GLN A 393 -14.96 -6.95 -0.65
N PRO A 394 -15.18 -6.28 0.48
CA PRO A 394 -14.19 -5.38 1.03
C PRO A 394 -12.89 -6.16 1.32
N GLY A 395 -11.75 -5.50 1.11
CA GLY A 395 -10.46 -6.03 1.49
C GLY A 395 -10.29 -6.17 3.01
N GLU A 396 -9.15 -6.68 3.45
CA GLU A 396 -8.78 -6.74 4.87
C GLU A 396 -7.73 -5.64 5.20
N PRO A 397 -7.79 -5.06 6.40
CA PRO A 397 -8.76 -5.28 7.49
C PRO A 397 -10.13 -4.64 7.20
N SER A 398 -11.16 -5.46 7.13
CA SER A 398 -12.51 -5.03 6.71
C SER A 398 -13.13 -3.97 7.63
N GLY A 399 -12.87 -4.03 8.93
CA GLY A 399 -13.34 -3.03 9.90
C GLY A 399 -12.74 -1.64 9.66
N LEU A 400 -11.44 -1.57 9.31
CA LEU A 400 -10.78 -0.31 8.93
C LEU A 400 -11.42 0.31 7.67
N LEU A 401 -11.63 -0.50 6.63
CA LEU A 401 -12.22 -0.01 5.38
C LEU A 401 -13.65 0.48 5.60
N ARG A 402 -14.46 -0.24 6.40
CA ARG A 402 -15.79 0.23 6.79
C ARG A 402 -15.73 1.55 7.59
N CYS A 403 -14.74 1.72 8.47
CA CYS A 403 -14.52 2.97 9.19
C CYS A 403 -14.27 4.14 8.22
N ILE A 404 -13.33 3.99 7.29
CA ILE A 404 -12.99 5.02 6.32
C ILE A 404 -14.22 5.38 5.47
N HIS A 405 -14.91 4.39 4.94
CA HIS A 405 -16.13 4.63 4.15
C HIS A 405 -17.24 5.29 4.96
N ALA A 406 -17.48 4.89 6.22
CA ALA A 406 -18.45 5.54 7.07
C ALA A 406 -18.16 7.04 7.27
N LEU A 407 -16.87 7.38 7.43
CA LEU A 407 -16.42 8.76 7.58
C LEU A 407 -16.67 9.63 6.34
N ASP A 408 -16.74 9.05 5.14
CA ASP A 408 -17.01 9.78 3.89
C ASP A 408 -18.41 10.46 3.84
N ALA A 409 -19.30 10.10 4.76
CA ALA A 409 -20.55 10.82 4.97
C ALA A 409 -20.62 11.43 6.39
N TRP A 410 -20.27 10.62 7.39
CA TRP A 410 -20.46 10.96 8.80
C TRP A 410 -19.69 12.20 9.23
N LEU A 411 -18.50 12.39 8.69
CA LEU A 411 -17.65 13.55 8.96
C LEU A 411 -18.30 14.88 8.52
N TYR A 412 -19.14 14.84 7.49
CA TYR A 412 -19.83 16.00 6.92
C TYR A 412 -21.27 16.17 7.47
N GLY A 413 -21.61 15.41 8.51
CA GLY A 413 -22.95 15.44 9.14
C GLY A 413 -23.98 14.53 8.48
N GLY A 414 -23.53 13.65 7.59
CA GLY A 414 -24.35 12.61 6.96
C GLY A 414 -24.51 11.36 7.83
N ASP A 415 -25.25 10.41 7.27
CA ASP A 415 -25.51 9.11 7.89
C ASP A 415 -24.31 8.16 7.68
N PRO A 416 -23.66 7.66 8.76
CA PRO A 416 -22.53 6.74 8.64
C PRO A 416 -22.87 5.41 7.95
N MET A 417 -24.14 5.02 7.91
CA MET A 417 -24.58 3.80 7.25
C MET A 417 -24.67 3.92 5.74
N GLN A 418 -24.93 5.12 5.22
CA GLN A 418 -25.19 5.34 3.79
C GLN A 418 -24.05 4.87 2.88
N PRO A 419 -22.76 5.19 3.13
CA PRO A 419 -21.68 4.72 2.28
C PRO A 419 -21.44 3.21 2.36
N LEU A 420 -21.84 2.58 3.47
CA LEU A 420 -21.68 1.15 3.73
C LEU A 420 -22.69 0.28 2.98
N LEU A 421 -23.79 0.86 2.47
CA LEU A 421 -24.86 0.15 1.75
C LEU A 421 -24.68 0.33 0.24
N SER A 422 -24.80 -0.77 -0.48
CA SER A 422 -24.55 -0.81 -1.93
C SER A 422 -25.81 -1.09 -2.77
N GLU A 423 -26.75 -1.87 -2.29
CA GLU A 423 -27.87 -2.44 -3.08
C GLU A 423 -28.71 -1.36 -3.79
N GLU A 424 -29.22 -0.37 -3.02
CA GLU A 424 -30.03 0.72 -3.60
C GLU A 424 -29.25 1.58 -4.58
N ARG A 425 -27.95 1.84 -4.29
CA ARG A 425 -27.06 2.59 -5.16
C ARG A 425 -26.89 1.91 -6.51
N TYR A 426 -26.57 0.60 -6.52
CA TYR A 426 -26.41 -0.15 -7.77
C TYR A 426 -27.73 -0.35 -8.53
N GLN A 427 -28.89 -0.42 -7.86
CA GLN A 427 -30.17 -0.40 -8.52
C GLN A 427 -30.37 0.91 -9.32
N LYS A 428 -30.10 2.07 -8.72
CA LYS A 428 -30.18 3.38 -9.39
C LYS A 428 -29.21 3.50 -10.56
N LEU A 429 -28.00 2.93 -10.42
CA LEU A 429 -27.00 2.89 -11.50
C LEU A 429 -27.49 2.05 -12.70
N ARG A 430 -28.14 0.93 -12.47
CA ARG A 430 -28.78 0.14 -13.53
C ARG A 430 -29.92 0.89 -14.22
N GLU A 431 -30.71 1.64 -13.47
CA GLU A 431 -31.76 2.51 -14.03
C GLU A 431 -31.15 3.62 -14.91
N MET A 432 -30.06 4.26 -14.46
CA MET A 432 -29.30 5.23 -15.25
C MET A 432 -28.74 4.62 -16.54
N ALA A 433 -28.20 3.40 -16.47
CA ALA A 433 -27.65 2.70 -17.62
C ALA A 433 -28.73 2.27 -18.62
N ALA A 434 -29.93 1.93 -18.19
CA ALA A 434 -31.06 1.63 -19.07
C ALA A 434 -31.52 2.86 -19.88
N GLY A 435 -31.41 4.07 -19.32
CA GLY A 435 -31.72 5.34 -19.96
C GLY A 435 -30.50 6.01 -20.64
N ASP A 436 -30.50 7.33 -20.62
CA ASP A 436 -29.42 8.22 -21.13
C ASP A 436 -28.63 8.88 -19.99
N GLY A 437 -28.77 8.40 -18.74
CA GLY A 437 -28.18 9.04 -17.56
C GLY A 437 -26.66 9.12 -17.62
N PHE A 438 -25.97 8.08 -18.10
CA PHE A 438 -24.51 8.07 -18.28
C PHE A 438 -24.07 8.95 -19.44
N ASP A 439 -24.84 9.03 -20.54
CA ASP A 439 -24.53 9.91 -21.68
C ASP A 439 -24.58 11.38 -21.25
N ARG A 440 -25.57 11.77 -20.44
CA ARG A 440 -25.66 13.11 -19.87
C ARG A 440 -24.53 13.40 -18.89
N LEU A 441 -24.22 12.48 -17.99
CA LEU A 441 -23.12 12.63 -17.05
C LEU A 441 -21.78 12.84 -17.80
N MET A 442 -21.53 12.06 -18.83
CA MET A 442 -20.33 12.17 -19.68
C MET A 442 -20.26 13.57 -20.33
N ALA A 443 -21.37 14.06 -20.88
CA ALA A 443 -21.42 15.40 -21.48
C ALA A 443 -21.14 16.53 -20.47
N GLU A 444 -21.75 16.44 -19.28
CA GLU A 444 -21.53 17.40 -18.20
C GLU A 444 -20.08 17.42 -17.70
N LEU A 445 -19.47 16.26 -17.57
CA LEU A 445 -18.11 16.16 -17.05
C LEU A 445 -17.06 16.59 -18.07
N LEU A 446 -17.22 16.25 -19.36
CA LEU A 446 -16.14 16.34 -20.36
C LEU A 446 -16.37 17.38 -21.46
N LEU A 447 -17.60 17.87 -21.70
CA LEU A 447 -17.88 18.91 -22.69
C LEU A 447 -18.07 20.30 -22.08
N ASP A 448 -18.45 20.41 -20.81
CA ASP A 448 -18.52 21.68 -20.12
C ASP A 448 -17.14 22.07 -19.58
N GLU A 449 -16.40 22.84 -20.38
CA GLU A 449 -15.07 23.36 -20.03
C GLU A 449 -15.13 24.59 -19.09
N SER A 450 -16.31 25.15 -18.80
CA SER A 450 -16.42 26.33 -17.96
C SER A 450 -15.94 26.17 -16.52
N THR A 451 -15.82 24.93 -16.07
CA THR A 451 -15.35 24.52 -14.74
C THR A 451 -14.21 23.47 -14.80
N MET A 452 -13.58 23.33 -15.96
CA MET A 452 -12.47 22.41 -16.17
C MET A 452 -11.14 23.12 -15.95
N SER A 453 -10.36 22.67 -15.01
CA SER A 453 -8.98 23.14 -14.81
C SER A 453 -7.98 22.32 -15.61
N ILE A 454 -6.91 22.96 -16.05
CA ILE A 454 -5.87 22.36 -16.89
C ILE A 454 -4.53 22.52 -16.19
N ILE A 455 -3.83 21.43 -15.97
CA ILE A 455 -2.52 21.42 -15.33
C ILE A 455 -1.52 20.79 -16.29
N ARG A 456 -0.43 21.52 -16.56
CA ARG A 456 0.72 21.01 -17.31
C ARG A 456 1.83 20.67 -16.33
N THR A 457 2.30 19.43 -16.39
CA THR A 457 3.46 18.98 -15.64
C THR A 457 4.58 18.70 -16.63
N VAL A 458 5.58 19.61 -16.66
CA VAL A 458 6.61 19.65 -17.69
C VAL A 458 7.93 19.06 -17.19
N PRO A 459 8.68 18.31 -18.02
CA PRO A 459 9.95 17.72 -17.61
C PRO A 459 11.04 18.76 -17.39
N SER A 460 11.91 18.55 -16.41
CA SER A 460 13.05 19.41 -16.09
C SER A 460 14.26 18.57 -15.64
N HIS A 461 15.44 18.96 -16.11
CA HIS A 461 16.72 18.40 -15.61
C HIS A 461 17.26 19.16 -14.39
N THR A 462 16.68 20.31 -14.05
CA THR A 462 17.23 21.25 -13.06
C THR A 462 16.34 21.46 -11.86
N GLN A 463 15.12 20.92 -11.86
CA GLN A 463 14.16 21.16 -10.76
C GLN A 463 14.70 20.74 -9.40
N GLY A 464 15.31 19.56 -9.31
CA GLY A 464 15.87 19.09 -8.04
C GLY A 464 17.03 19.97 -7.56
N ASP A 465 17.88 20.46 -8.48
CA ASP A 465 18.96 21.40 -8.16
C ASP A 465 18.40 22.75 -7.71
N GLU A 466 17.36 23.24 -8.37
CA GLU A 466 16.68 24.48 -8.03
C GLU A 466 16.04 24.41 -6.64
N LEU A 467 15.35 23.32 -6.31
CA LEU A 467 14.77 23.11 -4.97
C LEU A 467 15.84 23.05 -3.88
N ARG A 468 16.98 22.37 -4.16
CA ARG A 468 18.11 22.32 -3.21
C ARG A 468 18.77 23.70 -3.04
N ALA A 469 18.91 24.45 -4.13
CA ALA A 469 19.46 25.80 -4.09
C ALA A 469 18.56 26.74 -3.28
N GLU A 470 17.25 26.69 -3.48
CA GLU A 470 16.25 27.48 -2.74
C GLU A 470 16.30 27.16 -1.23
N GLU A 471 16.34 25.86 -0.86
CA GLU A 471 16.47 25.43 0.55
C GLU A 471 17.79 25.95 1.16
N THR A 472 18.89 25.84 0.40
CA THR A 472 20.22 26.29 0.85
C THR A 472 20.27 27.79 1.03
N GLU A 473 19.73 28.57 0.08
CA GLU A 473 19.68 30.03 0.15
C GLU A 473 18.84 30.49 1.35
N ARG A 474 17.68 29.85 1.58
CA ARG A 474 16.84 30.11 2.74
C ARG A 474 17.59 29.87 4.06
N LEU A 475 18.27 28.72 4.18
CA LEU A 475 19.03 28.36 5.37
C LEU A 475 20.23 29.29 5.60
N GLN A 476 20.93 29.70 4.53
CA GLN A 476 22.00 30.68 4.61
C GLN A 476 21.51 32.05 5.06
N ALA A 477 20.34 32.49 4.57
CA ALA A 477 19.72 33.75 4.98
C ALA A 477 19.35 33.72 6.47
N ILE A 478 18.80 32.59 6.97
CA ILE A 478 18.51 32.35 8.39
C ILE A 478 19.82 32.41 9.20
N GLN A 479 20.86 31.70 8.77
CA GLN A 479 22.16 31.65 9.45
C GLN A 479 22.82 33.03 9.51
N ALA A 480 22.75 33.83 8.43
CA ALA A 480 23.30 35.17 8.37
C ALA A 480 22.62 36.16 9.34
N ALA A 481 21.36 35.90 9.69
CA ALA A 481 20.60 36.72 10.63
C ALA A 481 20.86 36.32 12.11
N TRP A 482 21.51 35.20 12.37
CA TRP A 482 21.75 34.73 13.75
C TRP A 482 22.71 35.62 14.55
N THR A 483 22.31 36.00 15.73
CA THR A 483 23.19 36.52 16.74
C THR A 483 23.94 35.38 17.46
N ASP A 484 24.94 35.69 18.23
CA ASP A 484 25.63 34.68 19.06
C ASP A 484 24.69 34.03 20.09
N ALA A 485 23.63 34.75 20.53
CA ALA A 485 22.61 34.21 21.39
C ALA A 485 21.73 33.18 20.65
N ASP A 486 21.40 33.42 19.37
CA ASP A 486 20.62 32.48 18.56
C ASP A 486 21.41 31.20 18.28
N LYS A 487 22.70 31.31 17.97
CA LYS A 487 23.59 30.14 17.77
C LYS A 487 23.69 29.30 19.05
N GLU A 488 23.83 29.96 20.19
CA GLU A 488 23.87 29.25 21.47
C GLU A 488 22.51 28.61 21.80
N ALA A 489 21.40 29.29 21.53
CA ALA A 489 20.06 28.72 21.70
C ALA A 489 19.85 27.48 20.83
N LEU A 490 20.26 27.52 19.54
CA LEU A 490 20.19 26.37 18.62
C LEU A 490 21.07 25.21 19.12
N ARG A 491 22.30 25.49 19.54
CA ARG A 491 23.22 24.48 20.13
C ARG A 491 22.58 23.78 21.33
N VAL A 492 22.03 24.58 22.27
CA VAL A 492 21.37 24.05 23.48
C VAL A 492 20.12 23.24 23.12
N GLN A 493 19.32 23.68 22.11
CA GLN A 493 18.16 22.95 21.65
C GLN A 493 18.58 21.61 21.06
N ASN A 494 19.57 21.57 20.18
CA ASN A 494 20.04 20.34 19.55
C ASN A 494 20.67 19.36 20.56
N GLU A 495 21.43 19.88 21.55
CA GLU A 495 21.94 19.05 22.62
C GLU A 495 20.83 18.43 23.49
N LYS A 496 19.77 19.19 23.79
CA LYS A 496 18.61 18.67 24.53
C LYS A 496 17.86 17.62 23.71
N LEU A 497 17.64 17.87 22.43
CA LEU A 497 16.98 16.93 21.53
C LEU A 497 17.80 15.64 21.39
N SER A 498 19.11 15.75 21.15
CA SER A 498 20.00 14.59 21.07
C SER A 498 20.03 13.79 22.38
N ALA A 499 20.11 14.47 23.52
CA ALA A 499 20.05 13.80 24.81
C ALA A 499 18.70 13.11 25.05
N TRP A 500 17.59 13.73 24.64
CA TRP A 500 16.25 13.17 24.72
C TRP A 500 16.12 11.93 23.82
N GLN A 501 16.62 11.98 22.60
CA GLN A 501 16.63 10.85 21.66
C GLN A 501 17.48 9.66 22.14
N GLN A 502 18.59 9.93 22.84
CA GLN A 502 19.51 8.90 23.34
C GLN A 502 19.14 8.36 24.72
N THR A 503 18.26 9.03 25.45
CA THR A 503 17.85 8.59 26.79
C THR A 503 16.81 7.48 26.67
N PRO A 504 17.10 6.24 27.11
CA PRO A 504 16.11 5.17 27.07
C PRO A 504 15.00 5.42 28.10
N ASP A 505 13.81 4.89 27.81
CA ASP A 505 12.74 4.87 28.78
C ASP A 505 13.12 4.02 30.00
N THR A 506 12.72 4.44 31.20
CA THR A 506 12.99 3.69 32.43
C THR A 506 12.10 2.44 32.52
N ALA A 507 12.51 1.48 33.33
CA ALA A 507 11.72 0.28 33.58
C ALA A 507 10.31 0.60 34.15
N GLU A 508 10.21 1.65 34.95
CA GLU A 508 8.94 2.12 35.52
C GLU A 508 8.03 2.71 34.42
N GLN A 509 8.60 3.47 33.47
CA GLN A 509 7.84 4.02 32.32
C GLN A 509 7.34 2.88 31.44
N LEU A 510 8.20 1.96 31.03
CA LEU A 510 7.83 0.81 30.21
C LEU A 510 6.79 -0.10 30.88
N ALA A 511 6.85 -0.22 32.22
CA ALA A 511 5.87 -1.02 32.98
C ALA A 511 4.47 -0.40 33.03
N THR A 512 4.29 0.86 32.60
CA THR A 512 2.95 1.46 32.49
C THR A 512 2.15 0.91 31.32
N LEU A 513 2.84 0.50 30.24
CA LEU A 513 2.17 -0.03 29.05
C LEU A 513 1.49 -1.38 29.34
N PRO A 514 0.25 -1.58 28.88
CA PRO A 514 -0.41 -2.85 28.99
C PRO A 514 0.25 -3.85 28.04
N VAL A 515 0.60 -5.03 28.54
CA VAL A 515 1.25 -6.09 27.76
C VAL A 515 0.50 -7.40 28.00
N LEU A 516 0.28 -8.16 26.94
CA LEU A 516 -0.24 -9.54 27.04
C LEU A 516 0.78 -10.44 27.73
N SER A 517 0.30 -11.51 28.35
CA SER A 517 1.16 -12.61 28.80
C SER A 517 1.19 -13.70 27.71
N LEU A 518 2.28 -14.49 27.67
CA LEU A 518 2.36 -15.65 26.75
C LEU A 518 1.24 -16.68 26.98
N SER A 519 0.67 -16.73 28.19
CA SER A 519 -0.45 -17.63 28.50
C SER A 519 -1.79 -17.21 27.88
N GLU A 520 -1.89 -15.97 27.37
CA GLU A 520 -3.10 -15.45 26.70
C GLU A 520 -3.04 -15.67 25.17
N ILE A 521 -1.98 -16.34 24.70
CA ILE A 521 -1.73 -16.62 23.28
C ILE A 521 -1.98 -18.10 22.99
N SER A 522 -2.68 -18.38 21.88
CA SER A 522 -2.89 -19.77 21.43
C SER A 522 -1.57 -20.47 21.11
N ALA A 523 -1.40 -21.66 21.66
CA ALA A 523 -0.28 -22.53 21.32
C ALA A 523 -0.41 -23.11 19.90
N ASP A 524 -1.62 -23.22 19.39
CA ASP A 524 -1.91 -23.76 18.07
C ASP A 524 -2.00 -22.63 17.04
N PRO A 525 -1.32 -22.74 15.88
CA PRO A 525 -1.46 -21.79 14.79
C PRO A 525 -2.82 -21.92 14.08
N LEU A 526 -3.22 -20.89 13.37
CA LEU A 526 -4.36 -20.95 12.48
C LEU A 526 -4.00 -21.83 11.27
N LEU A 527 -4.61 -23.00 11.18
CA LEU A 527 -4.46 -23.91 10.04
C LEU A 527 -5.63 -23.75 9.08
N ILE A 528 -5.33 -23.67 7.79
CA ILE A 528 -6.32 -23.62 6.71
C ILE A 528 -6.38 -25.02 6.10
N PRO A 529 -7.48 -25.77 6.31
CA PRO A 529 -7.59 -27.13 5.81
C PRO A 529 -7.56 -27.20 4.28
N ALA A 530 -6.72 -28.06 3.73
CA ALA A 530 -6.63 -28.33 2.31
C ALA A 530 -6.54 -29.82 2.05
N ALA A 531 -7.08 -30.27 0.93
CA ALA A 531 -6.98 -31.64 0.46
C ALA A 531 -6.32 -31.67 -0.93
N GLU A 532 -5.36 -32.58 -1.11
CA GLU A 532 -4.71 -32.80 -2.39
C GLU A 532 -5.27 -34.03 -3.09
N ALA A 533 -5.43 -33.94 -4.40
CA ALA A 533 -5.87 -35.03 -5.26
C ALA A 533 -5.15 -34.99 -6.61
N GLN A 534 -5.25 -36.06 -7.38
CA GLN A 534 -4.75 -36.13 -8.74
C GLN A 534 -5.93 -36.21 -9.71
N CYS A 535 -5.94 -35.36 -10.72
CA CYS A 535 -6.93 -35.39 -11.78
C CYS A 535 -6.24 -35.46 -13.16
N GLY A 536 -6.23 -36.65 -13.78
CA GLY A 536 -5.41 -36.87 -14.97
C GLY A 536 -3.91 -36.66 -14.64
N ALA A 537 -3.25 -35.76 -15.37
CA ALA A 537 -1.88 -35.38 -15.13
C ALA A 537 -1.74 -34.11 -14.24
N ALA A 538 -2.85 -33.45 -13.91
CA ALA A 538 -2.86 -32.26 -13.07
C ALA A 538 -2.98 -32.60 -11.58
N LYS A 539 -2.29 -31.84 -10.72
CA LYS A 539 -2.53 -31.84 -9.29
C LYS A 539 -3.75 -30.94 -8.98
N VAL A 540 -4.54 -31.31 -7.98
CA VAL A 540 -5.71 -30.55 -7.54
C VAL A 540 -5.61 -30.29 -6.05
N ILE A 541 -5.86 -29.05 -5.63
CA ILE A 541 -5.98 -28.63 -4.22
C ILE A 541 -7.43 -28.18 -4.02
N THR A 542 -8.04 -28.54 -2.89
CA THR A 542 -9.37 -28.08 -2.50
C THR A 542 -9.39 -27.63 -1.05
N HIS A 543 -10.19 -26.60 -0.77
CA HIS A 543 -10.32 -26.02 0.56
C HIS A 543 -11.79 -26.06 1.02
N ASP A 544 -12.01 -26.37 2.30
CA ASP A 544 -13.32 -26.32 2.94
C ASP A 544 -13.45 -24.99 3.73
N LEU A 545 -13.86 -23.95 3.03
CA LEU A 545 -14.05 -22.60 3.57
C LEU A 545 -15.48 -22.10 3.25
N PRO A 546 -16.03 -21.20 4.08
CA PRO A 546 -17.33 -20.56 3.76
C PRO A 546 -17.18 -19.57 2.62
N MET A 547 -17.67 -19.93 1.42
CA MET A 547 -17.47 -19.17 0.18
C MET A 547 -18.63 -18.23 -0.20
N ASN A 548 -19.74 -18.27 0.50
CA ASN A 548 -20.89 -17.35 0.34
C ASN A 548 -21.39 -17.16 -1.11
N GLY A 549 -21.41 -18.25 -1.91
CA GLY A 549 -21.85 -18.21 -3.31
C GLY A 549 -20.80 -17.74 -4.33
N ILE A 550 -19.56 -17.65 -3.88
CA ILE A 550 -18.40 -17.34 -4.73
C ILE A 550 -17.51 -18.58 -4.83
N THR A 551 -17.02 -18.84 -6.02
CA THR A 551 -15.99 -19.85 -6.29
C THR A 551 -14.67 -19.16 -6.58
N ILE A 552 -13.59 -19.62 -5.95
CA ILE A 552 -12.21 -19.15 -6.19
C ILE A 552 -11.43 -20.29 -6.83
N MET A 553 -10.74 -19.96 -7.91
CA MET A 553 -9.93 -20.90 -8.69
C MET A 553 -8.54 -20.31 -8.91
N HIS A 554 -7.50 -21.15 -8.74
CA HIS A 554 -6.14 -20.82 -9.13
C HIS A 554 -5.61 -21.87 -10.10
N TRP A 555 -4.94 -21.41 -11.16
CA TRP A 555 -4.12 -22.23 -12.04
C TRP A 555 -2.65 -21.85 -11.82
N TYR A 556 -1.91 -22.66 -11.09
CA TYR A 556 -0.47 -22.52 -10.94
C TYR A 556 0.22 -23.23 -12.08
N ILE A 557 0.64 -22.48 -13.09
CA ILE A 557 1.23 -22.99 -14.34
C ILE A 557 2.75 -22.99 -14.19
N SER A 558 3.38 -24.15 -14.17
CA SER A 558 4.82 -24.29 -13.99
C SER A 558 5.60 -23.78 -15.21
N LEU A 559 6.67 -23.01 -14.92
CA LEU A 559 7.61 -22.42 -15.88
C LEU A 559 9.03 -22.98 -15.75
N THR A 560 9.20 -24.15 -15.17
CA THR A 560 10.50 -24.75 -14.84
C THR A 560 11.37 -25.17 -16.03
N ASP A 561 10.81 -25.25 -17.24
CA ASP A 561 11.54 -25.52 -18.49
C ASP A 561 11.95 -24.24 -19.24
N PHE A 562 11.68 -23.06 -18.67
CA PHE A 562 12.19 -21.78 -19.19
C PHE A 562 13.51 -21.41 -18.50
N THR A 563 14.44 -20.90 -19.29
CA THR A 563 15.72 -20.38 -18.79
C THR A 563 15.53 -19.08 -18.01
N LEU A 564 16.54 -18.64 -17.23
CA LEU A 564 16.46 -17.39 -16.49
C LEU A 564 16.21 -16.18 -17.41
N ASP A 565 16.85 -16.13 -18.58
CA ASP A 565 16.66 -15.06 -19.56
C ASP A 565 15.24 -15.07 -20.19
N GLU A 566 14.67 -16.24 -20.40
CA GLU A 566 13.30 -16.37 -20.83
C GLU A 566 12.33 -15.92 -19.72
N LEU A 567 12.61 -16.24 -18.44
CA LEU A 567 11.81 -15.78 -17.30
C LEU A 567 11.81 -14.25 -17.19
N LYS A 568 12.96 -13.58 -17.38
CA LYS A 568 13.02 -12.10 -17.40
C LYS A 568 12.09 -11.51 -18.46
N ARG A 569 12.01 -12.12 -19.66
CA ARG A 569 11.10 -11.68 -20.73
C ARG A 569 9.66 -12.03 -20.44
N LEU A 570 9.39 -13.21 -19.85
CA LEU A 570 8.05 -13.61 -19.41
C LEU A 570 7.50 -12.75 -18.26
N SER A 571 8.33 -11.94 -17.60
CA SER A 571 7.86 -10.94 -16.60
C SER A 571 6.81 -9.97 -17.17
N ILE A 572 6.76 -9.81 -18.48
CA ILE A 572 5.83 -8.96 -19.23
C ILE A 572 4.46 -9.64 -19.40
N LEU A 573 4.42 -10.97 -19.35
CA LEU A 573 3.25 -11.76 -19.70
C LEU A 573 1.97 -11.40 -18.91
N PRO A 574 2.00 -11.18 -17.59
CA PRO A 574 0.82 -10.79 -16.82
C PRO A 574 0.13 -9.52 -17.34
N GLU A 575 0.90 -8.63 -17.96
CA GLU A 575 0.40 -7.36 -18.49
C GLU A 575 -0.17 -7.48 -19.91
N LEU A 576 0.04 -8.60 -20.58
CA LEU A 576 -0.48 -8.87 -21.91
C LEU A 576 -1.75 -9.76 -21.87
N LEU A 577 -1.79 -10.73 -20.95
CA LEU A 577 -2.91 -11.66 -20.82
C LEU A 577 -4.20 -10.93 -20.40
N GLY A 578 -5.29 -11.20 -21.10
CA GLY A 578 -6.57 -10.52 -20.89
C GLY A 578 -6.68 -9.10 -21.46
N LYS A 579 -5.57 -8.53 -21.99
CA LYS A 579 -5.52 -7.20 -22.63
C LYS A 579 -5.34 -7.29 -24.15
N LEU A 580 -4.67 -8.34 -24.62
CA LEU A 580 -4.57 -8.64 -26.07
C LEU A 580 -5.81 -9.39 -26.56
N PRO A 581 -6.14 -9.29 -27.86
CA PRO A 581 -7.22 -10.08 -28.44
C PRO A 581 -6.90 -11.57 -28.36
N THR A 582 -7.93 -12.39 -28.39
CA THR A 582 -7.83 -13.82 -28.58
C THR A 582 -8.31 -14.19 -30.00
N LYS A 583 -8.26 -15.47 -30.35
CA LYS A 583 -8.84 -15.95 -31.62
C LYS A 583 -10.37 -15.84 -31.69
N ARG A 584 -11.05 -15.64 -30.55
CA ARG A 584 -12.52 -15.60 -30.43
C ARG A 584 -13.06 -14.21 -30.10
N HIS A 585 -12.28 -13.43 -29.34
CA HIS A 585 -12.67 -12.09 -28.91
C HIS A 585 -11.63 -11.07 -29.35
N ASP A 586 -12.08 -9.92 -29.85
CA ASP A 586 -11.21 -8.75 -29.89
C ASP A 586 -10.96 -8.24 -28.47
N SER A 587 -10.02 -7.34 -28.28
CA SER A 587 -9.61 -6.91 -26.94
C SER A 587 -10.75 -6.25 -26.14
N LEU A 588 -11.64 -5.51 -26.80
CA LEU A 588 -12.75 -4.85 -26.14
C LEU A 588 -13.80 -5.88 -25.68
N SER A 589 -14.20 -6.78 -26.57
CA SER A 589 -15.17 -7.84 -26.23
C SER A 589 -14.62 -8.83 -25.20
N LEU A 590 -13.29 -9.10 -25.23
CA LEU A 590 -12.62 -9.88 -24.17
C LEU A 590 -12.71 -9.18 -22.80
N PHE A 591 -12.35 -7.90 -22.75
CA PHE A 591 -12.42 -7.10 -21.55
C PHE A 591 -13.84 -7.05 -20.97
N GLN A 592 -14.85 -6.85 -21.83
CA GLN A 592 -16.26 -6.88 -21.44
C GLN A 592 -16.70 -8.26 -20.94
N ALA A 593 -16.26 -9.34 -21.57
CA ALA A 593 -16.56 -10.70 -21.15
C ALA A 593 -15.96 -11.03 -19.78
N ILE A 594 -14.70 -10.61 -19.54
CA ILE A 594 -14.05 -10.75 -18.23
C ILE A 594 -14.88 -10.05 -17.16
N LYS A 595 -15.23 -8.79 -17.36
CA LYS A 595 -16.01 -8.00 -16.39
C LYS A 595 -17.44 -8.49 -16.16
N ARG A 596 -18.09 -9.01 -17.21
CA ARG A 596 -19.46 -9.51 -17.11
C ARG A 596 -19.55 -10.86 -16.42
N ASP A 597 -18.62 -11.78 -16.71
CA ASP A 597 -18.72 -13.16 -16.30
C ASP A 597 -17.76 -13.53 -15.14
N ILE A 598 -16.74 -12.71 -14.86
CA ILE A 598 -15.73 -12.91 -13.80
C ILE A 598 -15.76 -11.71 -12.84
N GLY A 599 -15.75 -11.96 -11.56
CA GLY A 599 -15.68 -10.91 -10.56
C GLY A 599 -14.27 -10.30 -10.44
N LYS A 600 -13.24 -11.17 -10.35
CA LYS A 600 -11.83 -10.77 -10.30
C LYS A 600 -10.99 -11.79 -11.06
N LEU A 601 -10.10 -11.30 -11.93
CA LEU A 601 -9.13 -12.11 -12.65
C LEU A 601 -7.77 -11.44 -12.55
N THR A 602 -6.78 -12.19 -12.06
CA THR A 602 -5.40 -11.69 -11.95
C THR A 602 -4.40 -12.70 -12.50
N PHE A 603 -3.31 -12.18 -13.04
CA PHE A 603 -2.15 -12.94 -13.50
C PHE A 603 -0.94 -12.48 -12.71
N GLN A 604 -0.28 -13.40 -12.00
CA GLN A 604 0.86 -13.07 -11.17
C GLN A 604 1.98 -14.10 -11.31
N LEU A 605 3.22 -13.63 -11.31
CA LEU A 605 4.37 -14.51 -11.34
C LEU A 605 4.88 -14.75 -9.91
N ARG A 606 4.92 -16.02 -9.52
CA ARG A 606 5.36 -16.45 -8.20
C ARG A 606 6.52 -17.44 -8.30
N VAL A 607 7.23 -17.61 -7.21
CA VAL A 607 8.33 -18.59 -7.15
C VAL A 607 8.18 -19.41 -5.88
N MET A 608 7.94 -20.70 -6.05
CA MET A 608 7.89 -21.70 -4.99
C MET A 608 9.28 -22.30 -4.79
N SER A 609 9.62 -22.70 -3.58
CA SER A 609 10.93 -23.27 -3.29
C SER A 609 10.88 -24.20 -2.08
N ARG A 610 11.41 -25.40 -2.26
CA ARG A 610 11.59 -26.38 -1.17
C ARG A 610 13.05 -26.47 -0.68
N CYS A 611 14.02 -26.02 -1.48
CA CYS A 611 15.42 -26.02 -1.16
C CYS A 611 16.17 -24.82 -1.77
N ALA A 612 17.45 -24.65 -1.47
CA ALA A 612 18.23 -23.50 -1.95
C ALA A 612 18.59 -23.59 -3.44
N GLU A 613 18.82 -24.81 -3.92
CA GLU A 613 19.41 -25.09 -5.24
C GLU A 613 18.40 -25.13 -6.37
N MET A 614 17.12 -25.28 -6.05
CA MET A 614 16.04 -25.50 -7.01
C MET A 614 14.84 -24.60 -6.71
N ALA A 615 14.16 -24.14 -7.75
CA ALA A 615 12.96 -23.34 -7.65
C ALA A 615 11.91 -23.71 -8.69
N THR A 616 10.65 -23.45 -8.37
CA THR A 616 9.50 -23.63 -9.25
C THR A 616 8.85 -22.26 -9.51
N PRO A 617 9.29 -21.54 -10.55
CA PRO A 617 8.56 -20.35 -11.01
C PRO A 617 7.22 -20.80 -11.60
N VAL A 618 6.15 -20.06 -11.30
CA VAL A 618 4.80 -20.32 -11.78
C VAL A 618 4.14 -19.03 -12.24
N LEU A 619 3.27 -19.13 -13.22
CA LEU A 619 2.23 -18.15 -13.46
C LEU A 619 1.00 -18.59 -12.65
N ASP A 620 0.61 -17.79 -11.68
CA ASP A 620 -0.63 -17.90 -10.91
C ASP A 620 -1.73 -17.12 -11.62
N VAL A 621 -2.74 -17.84 -12.13
CA VAL A 621 -3.97 -17.26 -12.67
C VAL A 621 -5.05 -17.40 -11.62
N SER A 622 -5.39 -16.33 -10.93
CA SER A 622 -6.43 -16.29 -9.89
C SER A 622 -7.74 -15.75 -10.45
N CYS A 623 -8.82 -16.45 -10.17
CA CYS A 623 -10.16 -16.14 -10.65
C CYS A 623 -11.19 -16.28 -9.53
N SER A 624 -11.84 -15.18 -9.15
CA SER A 624 -12.97 -15.16 -8.20
C SER A 624 -14.26 -14.88 -8.97
N VAL A 625 -15.26 -15.75 -8.83
CA VAL A 625 -16.46 -15.74 -9.69
C VAL A 625 -17.70 -16.19 -8.92
N LEU A 626 -18.87 -15.67 -9.29
CA LEU A 626 -20.15 -16.20 -8.78
C LEU A 626 -20.32 -17.66 -9.20
N ASP A 627 -20.84 -18.51 -8.32
CA ASP A 627 -21.03 -19.95 -8.57
C ASP A 627 -21.79 -20.25 -9.88
N ALA A 628 -22.67 -19.37 -10.31
CA ALA A 628 -23.43 -19.51 -11.56
C ALA A 628 -22.58 -19.37 -12.83
N ASN A 629 -21.43 -18.71 -12.76
CA ASN A 629 -20.59 -18.37 -13.90
C ASN A 629 -19.28 -19.17 -13.99
N VAL A 630 -19.06 -20.16 -13.12
CA VAL A 630 -17.80 -20.93 -13.04
C VAL A 630 -17.38 -21.51 -14.39
N ASP A 631 -18.31 -22.14 -15.11
CA ASP A 631 -18.01 -22.78 -16.41
C ASP A 631 -17.57 -21.76 -17.48
N LYS A 632 -18.20 -20.57 -17.49
CA LYS A 632 -17.84 -19.47 -18.39
C LYS A 632 -16.47 -18.90 -18.04
N ALA A 633 -16.21 -18.71 -16.76
CA ALA A 633 -14.93 -18.19 -16.27
C ALA A 633 -13.78 -19.16 -16.62
N ALA A 634 -13.95 -20.46 -16.35
CA ALA A 634 -12.95 -21.46 -16.68
C ALA A 634 -12.68 -21.55 -18.19
N ALA A 635 -13.73 -21.44 -19.02
CA ALA A 635 -13.59 -21.41 -20.46
C ALA A 635 -12.84 -20.16 -20.95
N LEU A 636 -13.12 -19.00 -20.36
CA LEU A 636 -12.48 -17.72 -20.70
C LEU A 636 -11.01 -17.70 -20.27
N VAL A 637 -10.69 -18.18 -19.06
CA VAL A 637 -9.29 -18.34 -18.61
C VAL A 637 -8.50 -19.23 -19.55
N ARG A 638 -9.07 -20.37 -19.96
CA ARG A 638 -8.43 -21.26 -20.92
C ARG A 638 -8.21 -20.60 -22.29
N GLU A 639 -9.19 -19.86 -22.78
CA GLU A 639 -9.08 -19.08 -24.02
C GLU A 639 -7.93 -18.08 -23.94
N ILE A 640 -7.86 -17.29 -22.88
CA ILE A 640 -6.79 -16.32 -22.67
C ILE A 640 -5.42 -17.01 -22.68
N LEU A 641 -5.28 -18.12 -21.99
CA LEU A 641 -4.00 -18.82 -21.89
C LEU A 641 -3.55 -19.45 -23.24
N THR A 642 -4.51 -19.92 -24.09
CA THR A 642 -4.18 -20.72 -25.27
C THR A 642 -4.40 -20.01 -26.61
N GLU A 643 -5.18 -18.94 -26.62
CA GLU A 643 -5.65 -18.33 -27.87
C GLU A 643 -5.31 -16.83 -27.97
N THR A 644 -4.55 -16.26 -26.99
CA THR A 644 -4.09 -14.87 -27.06
C THR A 644 -3.23 -14.64 -28.31
N CYS A 645 -3.54 -13.58 -29.06
CA CYS A 645 -2.84 -13.21 -30.30
C CYS A 645 -1.68 -12.26 -29.97
N PHE A 646 -0.49 -12.80 -29.73
CA PHE A 646 0.74 -12.03 -29.48
C PHE A 646 1.34 -11.43 -30.75
N ASP A 647 0.82 -11.77 -31.94
CA ASP A 647 1.25 -11.29 -33.25
C ASP A 647 0.64 -9.94 -33.67
N ASP A 648 -0.26 -9.37 -32.83
CA ASP A 648 -0.68 -7.98 -32.99
C ASP A 648 0.44 -7.02 -32.52
N LYS A 649 1.45 -6.87 -33.40
CA LYS A 649 2.67 -6.14 -33.12
C LYS A 649 2.45 -4.72 -32.58
N ALA A 650 1.52 -3.98 -33.20
CA ALA A 650 1.27 -2.60 -32.83
C ALA A 650 0.69 -2.49 -31.42
N ARG A 651 -0.22 -3.38 -31.05
CA ARG A 651 -0.84 -3.43 -29.74
C ARG A 651 0.14 -3.87 -28.65
N VAL A 652 0.94 -4.90 -28.93
CA VAL A 652 2.00 -5.36 -28.04
C VAL A 652 3.00 -4.22 -27.80
N GLN A 653 3.40 -3.48 -28.83
CA GLN A 653 4.29 -2.32 -28.68
C GLN A 653 3.71 -1.26 -27.75
N THR A 654 2.44 -0.91 -27.93
CA THR A 654 1.77 0.08 -27.07
C THR A 654 1.78 -0.37 -25.61
N LEU A 655 1.42 -1.62 -25.32
CA LEU A 655 1.43 -2.15 -23.95
C LEU A 655 2.83 -2.17 -23.34
N ILE A 656 3.85 -2.52 -24.12
CA ILE A 656 5.24 -2.55 -23.64
C ILE A 656 5.77 -1.14 -23.34
N LEU A 657 5.42 -0.13 -24.15
CA LEU A 657 5.77 1.25 -23.88
C LEU A 657 5.12 1.76 -22.57
N GLN A 658 3.83 1.48 -22.37
CA GLN A 658 3.11 1.78 -21.13
C GLN A 658 3.75 1.10 -19.92
N LEU A 659 4.05 -0.20 -20.04
CA LEU A 659 4.69 -0.98 -19.00
C LEU A 659 6.08 -0.47 -18.62
N SER A 660 6.88 -0.02 -19.60
CA SER A 660 8.20 0.55 -19.37
C SER A 660 8.15 1.84 -18.52
N GLU A 661 7.15 2.70 -18.76
CA GLU A 661 6.97 3.90 -17.93
C GLU A 661 6.49 3.54 -16.50
N MET A 662 5.55 2.60 -16.39
CA MET A 662 5.12 2.09 -15.08
C MET A 662 6.29 1.48 -14.29
N ALA A 663 7.20 0.76 -14.97
CA ALA A 663 8.37 0.16 -14.33
C ALA A 663 9.33 1.21 -13.77
N LYS A 664 9.52 2.35 -14.46
CA LYS A 664 10.34 3.46 -13.94
C LYS A 664 9.75 4.02 -12.64
N GLN A 665 8.44 4.28 -12.62
CA GLN A 665 7.76 4.77 -11.42
C GLN A 665 7.82 3.74 -10.28
N LYS A 666 7.64 2.47 -10.60
CA LYS A 666 7.71 1.38 -9.61
C LYS A 666 9.07 1.29 -8.92
N VAL A 667 10.17 1.54 -9.62
CA VAL A 667 11.51 1.56 -8.99
C VAL A 667 11.66 2.73 -8.02
N ILE A 668 10.97 3.84 -8.24
CA ILE A 668 10.98 5.00 -7.33
C ILE A 668 10.06 4.74 -6.11
N SER A 669 8.85 4.27 -6.33
CA SER A 669 7.86 4.07 -5.25
C SER A 669 8.14 2.82 -4.41
N ASP A 670 8.59 1.72 -5.02
CA ASP A 670 8.77 0.40 -4.41
C ASP A 670 10.25 -0.07 -4.43
N GLY A 671 11.18 0.90 -4.48
CA GLY A 671 12.62 0.66 -4.63
C GLY A 671 13.22 -0.24 -3.54
N HIS A 672 12.69 -0.20 -2.31
CA HIS A 672 13.12 -1.08 -1.23
C HIS A 672 12.92 -2.57 -1.59
N ARG A 673 11.77 -2.93 -2.21
CA ARG A 673 11.51 -4.32 -2.63
C ARG A 673 12.41 -4.74 -3.78
N MET A 674 12.64 -3.83 -4.73
CA MET A 674 13.58 -4.07 -5.84
C MET A 674 15.01 -4.29 -5.31
N ALA A 675 15.45 -3.46 -4.34
CA ALA A 675 16.76 -3.63 -3.68
C ALA A 675 16.86 -4.97 -2.92
N MET A 676 15.78 -5.40 -2.22
CA MET A 676 15.72 -6.70 -1.54
C MET A 676 15.84 -7.88 -2.50
N TYR A 677 15.17 -7.83 -3.66
CA TYR A 677 15.26 -8.89 -4.67
C TYR A 677 16.66 -8.96 -5.27
N ALA A 678 17.24 -7.83 -5.65
CA ALA A 678 18.57 -7.77 -6.24
C ALA A 678 19.68 -8.20 -5.25
N ALA A 679 19.62 -7.74 -3.99
CA ALA A 679 20.58 -8.13 -2.95
C ALA A 679 20.57 -9.64 -2.65
N ALA A 680 19.42 -10.30 -2.75
CA ALA A 680 19.31 -11.73 -2.53
C ALA A 680 19.53 -12.57 -3.80
N ALA A 681 19.57 -11.99 -4.99
CA ALA A 681 19.49 -12.67 -6.28
C ALA A 681 20.51 -13.81 -6.45
N THR A 682 21.75 -13.62 -6.00
CA THR A 682 22.84 -14.61 -6.11
C THR A 682 22.84 -15.66 -5.00
N MET A 683 21.90 -15.60 -4.06
CA MET A 683 21.94 -16.41 -2.84
C MET A 683 21.27 -17.76 -2.99
N SER A 684 20.23 -17.90 -3.81
CA SER A 684 19.52 -19.16 -4.06
C SER A 684 18.83 -19.17 -5.42
N ALA A 685 18.45 -20.34 -5.92
CA ALA A 685 17.69 -20.49 -7.16
C ALA A 685 16.34 -19.76 -7.12
N ALA A 686 15.64 -19.81 -5.98
CA ALA A 686 14.38 -19.09 -5.79
C ALA A 686 14.57 -17.58 -5.82
N SER A 687 15.63 -17.05 -5.22
CA SER A 687 15.94 -15.62 -5.24
C SER A 687 16.33 -15.14 -6.64
N ALA A 688 17.10 -15.96 -7.39
CA ALA A 688 17.44 -15.69 -8.79
C ALA A 688 16.19 -15.60 -9.69
N ALA A 689 15.29 -16.60 -9.57
CA ALA A 689 14.05 -16.62 -10.34
C ALA A 689 13.10 -15.47 -9.93
N ARG A 690 13.00 -15.15 -8.63
CA ARG A 690 12.15 -14.06 -8.13
C ARG A 690 12.63 -12.69 -8.61
N GLU A 691 13.93 -12.48 -8.61
CA GLU A 691 14.55 -11.26 -9.14
C GLU A 691 14.31 -11.13 -10.65
N ALA A 692 14.51 -12.21 -11.41
CA ALA A 692 14.27 -12.25 -12.84
C ALA A 692 12.81 -11.92 -13.24
N LEU A 693 11.84 -12.37 -12.44
CA LEU A 693 10.42 -12.19 -12.70
C LEU A 693 9.86 -10.85 -12.18
N ASN A 694 10.33 -10.37 -11.02
CA ASN A 694 9.68 -9.27 -10.30
C ASN A 694 10.65 -8.16 -9.86
N GLY A 695 11.95 -8.29 -10.11
CA GLY A 695 12.99 -7.37 -9.65
C GLY A 695 13.50 -6.39 -10.71
N LEU A 696 14.69 -5.85 -10.48
CA LEU A 696 15.34 -4.90 -11.39
C LEU A 696 15.58 -5.48 -12.79
N SER A 697 15.93 -6.78 -12.89
CA SER A 697 16.12 -7.44 -14.19
C SER A 697 14.86 -7.41 -15.05
N ALA A 698 13.70 -7.61 -14.44
CA ALA A 698 12.41 -7.49 -15.14
C ALA A 698 12.21 -6.06 -15.67
N CYS A 699 12.43 -5.03 -14.83
CA CYS A 699 12.32 -3.63 -15.24
C CYS A 699 13.30 -3.26 -16.35
N MET A 700 14.54 -3.75 -16.29
CA MET A 700 15.57 -3.52 -17.31
C MET A 700 15.20 -4.17 -18.66
N VAL A 701 14.67 -5.38 -18.65
CA VAL A 701 14.21 -6.07 -19.86
C VAL A 701 13.00 -5.35 -20.47
N GLN A 702 12.04 -4.89 -19.67
CA GLN A 702 10.90 -4.10 -20.11
C GLN A 702 11.35 -2.81 -20.82
N LYS A 703 12.30 -2.09 -20.23
CA LYS A 703 12.92 -0.89 -20.81
C LYS A 703 13.63 -1.22 -22.13
N ALA A 704 14.51 -2.22 -22.12
CA ALA A 704 15.29 -2.62 -23.30
C ALA A 704 14.38 -3.07 -24.45
N LEU A 705 13.30 -3.79 -24.16
CA LEU A 705 12.31 -4.21 -25.17
C LEU A 705 11.54 -3.00 -25.73
N ALA A 706 11.18 -2.03 -24.89
CA ALA A 706 10.54 -0.79 -25.33
C ALA A 706 11.43 0.02 -26.26
N GLU A 707 12.70 0.21 -25.91
CA GLU A 707 13.68 0.99 -26.67
C GLU A 707 14.10 0.33 -28.00
N ASN A 708 14.13 -1.02 -28.05
CA ASN A 708 14.63 -1.79 -29.19
C ASN A 708 13.56 -2.76 -29.73
N PHE A 709 12.29 -2.33 -29.72
CA PHE A 709 11.16 -3.19 -29.96
C PHE A 709 11.24 -3.97 -31.25
N ASP A 710 11.49 -3.31 -32.39
CA ASP A 710 11.52 -3.97 -33.71
C ASP A 710 12.56 -5.09 -33.82
N ALA A 711 13.70 -4.91 -33.17
CA ALA A 711 14.77 -5.89 -33.18
C ALA A 711 14.51 -7.09 -32.25
N GLN A 712 13.88 -6.87 -31.09
CA GLN A 712 13.67 -7.88 -30.05
C GLN A 712 12.29 -8.59 -30.15
N TYR A 713 11.31 -7.96 -30.79
CA TYR A 713 9.96 -8.48 -30.89
C TYR A 713 9.84 -9.89 -31.49
N PRO A 714 10.59 -10.27 -32.57
CA PRO A 714 10.47 -11.62 -33.12
C PRO A 714 10.82 -12.72 -32.11
N ASP A 715 11.85 -12.54 -31.30
CA ASP A 715 12.25 -13.49 -30.26
C ASP A 715 11.26 -13.50 -29.10
N PHE A 716 10.73 -12.32 -28.74
CA PHE A 716 9.70 -12.19 -27.72
C PHE A 716 8.39 -12.86 -28.16
N LEU A 717 7.97 -12.66 -29.42
CA LEU A 717 6.79 -13.31 -30.00
C LEU A 717 6.93 -14.84 -29.95
N ALA A 718 8.07 -15.37 -30.40
CA ALA A 718 8.32 -16.83 -30.38
C ALA A 718 8.25 -17.41 -28.94
N LEU A 719 8.72 -16.65 -27.94
CA LEU A 719 8.62 -17.04 -26.54
C LEU A 719 7.17 -17.07 -26.04
N CYS A 720 6.36 -16.05 -26.37
CA CYS A 720 4.95 -15.96 -25.99
C CYS A 720 4.12 -17.07 -26.69
N GLU A 721 4.39 -17.36 -27.95
CA GLU A 721 3.75 -18.45 -28.67
C GLU A 721 4.10 -19.84 -28.08
N ARG A 722 5.37 -20.04 -27.69
CA ARG A 722 5.78 -21.25 -26.97
C ARG A 722 5.04 -21.34 -25.62
N PHE A 723 4.94 -20.26 -24.86
CA PHE A 723 4.16 -20.25 -23.62
C PHE A 723 2.70 -20.66 -23.88
N SER A 724 1.98 -20.03 -24.81
CA SER A 724 0.59 -20.34 -25.09
C SER A 724 0.37 -21.79 -25.51
N LYS A 725 1.30 -22.35 -26.30
CA LYS A 725 1.22 -23.72 -26.76
C LYS A 725 1.42 -24.75 -25.67
N ASP A 726 2.39 -24.45 -24.76
CA ASP A 726 2.93 -25.46 -23.85
C ASP A 726 2.37 -25.31 -22.41
N SER A 727 1.83 -24.14 -22.02
CA SER A 727 1.45 -23.84 -20.64
C SER A 727 0.13 -24.45 -20.20
N ALA A 728 -0.87 -24.43 -21.07
CA ALA A 728 -2.23 -24.88 -20.75
C ALA A 728 -2.41 -26.38 -20.96
N VAL A 729 -1.59 -27.18 -20.30
CA VAL A 729 -1.61 -28.65 -20.31
C VAL A 729 -1.63 -29.19 -18.89
N GLN A 730 -2.34 -30.31 -18.66
CA GLN A 730 -2.53 -30.89 -17.30
C GLN A 730 -1.22 -31.16 -16.58
N SER A 731 -0.17 -31.60 -17.29
CA SER A 731 1.13 -31.93 -16.67
C SER A 731 1.90 -30.72 -16.12
N ARG A 732 1.46 -29.50 -16.38
CA ARG A 732 2.07 -28.24 -15.88
C ARG A 732 1.22 -27.51 -14.85
N VAL A 733 -0.05 -27.93 -14.70
CA VAL A 733 -1.03 -27.22 -13.88
C VAL A 733 -1.18 -27.87 -12.52
N THR A 734 -1.02 -27.09 -11.47
CA THR A 734 -1.66 -27.35 -10.18
C THR A 734 -2.91 -26.48 -10.08
N PHE A 735 -4.08 -27.10 -9.97
CA PHE A 735 -5.36 -26.42 -9.97
C PHE A 735 -5.93 -26.38 -8.54
N SER A 736 -6.13 -25.20 -8.00
CA SER A 736 -6.80 -25.00 -6.70
C SER A 736 -8.24 -24.56 -6.92
N LEU A 737 -9.18 -25.23 -6.23
CA LEU A 737 -10.61 -24.97 -6.31
C LEU A 737 -11.22 -24.86 -4.92
N SER A 738 -11.83 -23.74 -4.62
CA SER A 738 -12.55 -23.48 -3.37
C SER A 738 -13.97 -23.01 -3.67
N THR A 739 -14.95 -23.81 -3.26
CA THR A 739 -16.37 -23.58 -3.59
C THR A 739 -17.28 -24.32 -2.62
N ASN A 740 -18.46 -23.77 -2.33
CA ASN A 740 -19.52 -24.51 -1.62
C ASN A 740 -20.46 -25.24 -2.56
N LYS A 741 -20.27 -25.12 -3.88
CA LYS A 741 -21.05 -25.84 -4.89
C LYS A 741 -20.42 -27.21 -5.14
N ALA A 742 -21.26 -28.22 -5.41
CA ALA A 742 -20.76 -29.53 -5.83
C ALA A 742 -20.20 -29.41 -7.27
N LEU A 743 -18.91 -29.11 -7.37
CA LEU A 743 -18.14 -29.03 -8.62
C LEU A 743 -17.10 -30.15 -8.66
N ASP A 744 -16.99 -30.81 -9.83
CA ASP A 744 -15.92 -31.77 -10.09
C ASP A 744 -14.76 -31.05 -10.81
N PRO A 745 -13.56 -30.92 -10.22
CA PRO A 745 -12.39 -30.36 -10.90
C PRO A 745 -12.09 -31.01 -12.26
N ALA A 746 -12.42 -32.29 -12.43
CA ALA A 746 -12.26 -33.01 -13.69
C ALA A 746 -13.06 -32.40 -14.85
N ALA A 747 -14.22 -31.79 -14.58
CA ALA A 747 -15.01 -31.13 -15.61
C ALA A 747 -14.26 -29.94 -16.24
N ILE A 748 -13.52 -29.18 -15.41
CA ILE A 748 -12.69 -28.05 -15.86
C ILE A 748 -11.42 -28.58 -16.54
N LEU A 749 -10.69 -29.48 -15.86
CA LEU A 749 -9.37 -29.96 -16.30
C LEU A 749 -9.42 -30.85 -17.55
N SER A 750 -10.55 -31.53 -17.82
CA SER A 750 -10.72 -32.32 -19.06
C SER A 750 -10.61 -31.49 -20.34
N ALA A 751 -10.81 -30.18 -20.26
CA ALA A 751 -10.63 -29.27 -21.38
C ALA A 751 -9.16 -29.02 -21.77
N TYR A 752 -8.22 -29.41 -20.90
CA TYR A 752 -6.77 -29.24 -21.11
C TYR A 752 -6.17 -30.58 -21.61
N PRO A 753 -5.30 -30.57 -22.62
CA PRO A 753 -4.59 -31.76 -23.04
C PRO A 753 -3.63 -32.26 -21.96
N VAL A 754 -3.29 -33.55 -21.96
CA VAL A 754 -2.42 -34.13 -20.91
C VAL A 754 -1.04 -33.48 -20.88
N GLY A 755 -0.45 -33.24 -22.04
CA GLY A 755 0.87 -32.59 -22.17
C GLY A 755 2.03 -33.54 -21.86
N THR A 756 3.25 -33.01 -22.03
CA THR A 756 4.50 -33.70 -21.69
C THR A 756 4.91 -33.27 -20.29
N PRO A 757 5.29 -34.20 -19.37
CA PRO A 757 5.83 -33.84 -18.08
C PRO A 757 7.10 -32.99 -18.20
N ILE A 758 7.24 -32.01 -17.30
CA ILE A 758 8.43 -31.18 -17.15
C ILE A 758 9.01 -31.36 -15.75
N PRO A 759 10.25 -30.93 -15.50
CA PRO A 759 10.81 -30.97 -14.14
C PRO A 759 9.92 -30.21 -13.12
N ASP A 760 9.78 -30.77 -11.93
CA ASP A 760 9.03 -30.09 -10.85
C ASP A 760 9.71 -28.79 -10.37
N ALA A 761 11.03 -28.69 -10.52
CA ALA A 761 11.83 -27.53 -10.15
C ALA A 761 13.08 -27.44 -11.03
N ALA A 762 13.70 -26.28 -11.11
CA ALA A 762 14.90 -26.03 -11.91
C ALA A 762 15.95 -25.23 -11.12
N PRO A 763 17.27 -25.40 -11.45
CA PRO A 763 18.36 -24.65 -10.84
C PRO A 763 18.56 -23.33 -11.58
N TYR A 764 18.20 -22.23 -10.95
CA TYR A 764 18.42 -20.88 -11.48
C TYR A 764 19.62 -20.22 -10.83
N VAL A 765 20.46 -19.57 -11.64
CA VAL A 765 21.61 -18.82 -11.17
C VAL A 765 21.51 -17.41 -11.72
N SER A 766 21.50 -16.41 -10.84
CA SER A 766 21.44 -15.00 -11.23
C SER A 766 22.71 -14.57 -11.96
N ASP A 767 22.57 -13.76 -12.98
CA ASP A 767 23.62 -13.07 -13.70
C ASP A 767 23.89 -11.65 -13.18
N LEU A 768 23.09 -11.18 -12.20
CA LEU A 768 23.36 -9.91 -11.53
C LEU A 768 24.65 -9.98 -10.71
N PRO A 769 25.42 -8.87 -10.64
CA PRO A 769 26.51 -8.76 -9.69
C PRO A 769 25.97 -8.92 -8.25
N ALA A 770 26.71 -9.62 -7.40
CA ALA A 770 26.34 -9.77 -5.99
C ALA A 770 26.28 -8.43 -5.23
N LYS A 771 26.96 -7.42 -5.77
CA LYS A 771 26.95 -6.05 -5.27
C LYS A 771 26.63 -5.12 -6.43
N CYS A 772 25.46 -4.50 -6.38
CA CYS A 772 24.96 -3.66 -7.45
C CYS A 772 24.33 -2.36 -6.96
N ALA A 773 24.22 -1.40 -7.86
CA ALA A 773 23.46 -0.18 -7.67
C ALA A 773 22.59 0.11 -8.89
N TYR A 774 21.49 0.82 -8.68
CA TYR A 774 20.60 1.30 -9.73
C TYR A 774 20.30 2.78 -9.52
N ARG A 775 20.41 3.58 -10.59
CA ARG A 775 20.17 5.03 -10.55
C ARG A 775 18.70 5.36 -10.70
N ILE A 776 18.23 6.29 -9.88
CA ILE A 776 16.90 6.89 -10.01
C ILE A 776 17.01 8.42 -9.94
N PRO A 777 16.16 9.16 -10.67
CA PRO A 777 16.14 10.62 -10.65
C PRO A 777 15.29 11.14 -9.46
N ALA A 778 15.55 10.65 -8.25
CA ALA A 778 14.78 11.02 -7.06
C ALA A 778 15.73 11.24 -5.88
N GLN A 779 15.38 12.16 -4.97
CA GLN A 779 16.20 12.51 -3.80
C GLN A 779 16.08 11.53 -2.63
N ILE A 780 15.70 10.30 -2.93
CA ILE A 780 15.55 9.20 -1.99
C ILE A 780 16.52 8.08 -2.36
N SER A 781 16.81 7.21 -1.41
CA SER A 781 17.51 5.97 -1.68
C SER A 781 16.98 4.80 -0.85
N PHE A 782 17.43 3.60 -1.24
CA PHE A 782 17.06 2.33 -0.64
C PHE A 782 18.32 1.46 -0.57
N ALA A 783 18.55 0.81 0.56
CA ALA A 783 19.69 -0.08 0.75
C ALA A 783 19.24 -1.44 1.27
N SER A 784 19.83 -2.51 0.75
CA SER A 784 19.54 -3.87 1.15
C SER A 784 20.80 -4.72 1.21
N LEU A 785 20.83 -5.61 2.21
CA LEU A 785 21.80 -6.69 2.36
C LEU A 785 21.03 -8.01 2.35
N GLY A 786 21.36 -8.96 1.46
CA GLY A 786 20.65 -10.21 1.25
C GLY A 786 21.52 -11.43 1.47
N TYR A 787 20.92 -12.49 2.06
CA TYR A 787 21.60 -13.78 2.30
C TYR A 787 20.58 -14.93 2.28
N ASP A 788 21.04 -16.16 2.11
CA ASP A 788 20.27 -17.37 2.34
C ASP A 788 20.88 -18.14 3.50
N TYR A 789 20.17 -18.21 4.64
CA TYR A 789 20.68 -18.86 5.87
C TYR A 789 20.94 -20.36 5.70
N ARG A 790 20.34 -21.01 4.68
CA ARG A 790 20.61 -22.43 4.36
C ARG A 790 22.05 -22.64 3.89
N ARG A 791 22.67 -21.62 3.30
CA ARG A 791 24.13 -21.65 2.95
C ARG A 791 25.03 -21.74 4.19
N ALA A 792 24.54 -21.27 5.33
CA ALA A 792 25.19 -21.43 6.63
C ALA A 792 24.82 -22.74 7.34
N GLY A 793 24.13 -23.66 6.66
CA GLY A 793 23.68 -24.95 7.23
C GLY A 793 22.52 -24.82 8.21
N LYS A 794 21.80 -23.67 8.23
CA LYS A 794 20.62 -23.50 9.08
C LYS A 794 19.36 -24.00 8.39
N VAL A 795 18.48 -24.58 9.18
CA VAL A 795 17.11 -24.92 8.80
C VAL A 795 16.19 -23.84 9.33
N TYR A 796 15.07 -23.61 8.65
CA TYR A 796 14.05 -22.68 9.12
C TYR A 796 13.55 -23.03 10.53
N SER A 797 13.38 -22.00 11.33
CA SER A 797 12.92 -22.10 12.71
C SER A 797 12.14 -20.85 13.10
N GLY A 798 11.08 -21.02 13.90
CA GLY A 798 10.34 -19.92 14.50
C GLY A 798 11.21 -18.94 15.32
N ILE A 799 12.37 -19.42 15.82
CA ILE A 799 13.38 -18.56 16.46
C ILE A 799 13.91 -17.49 15.49
N ALA A 800 14.04 -17.80 14.20
CA ALA A 800 14.51 -16.85 13.20
C ALA A 800 13.51 -15.69 12.99
N ARG A 801 12.22 -15.96 13.05
CA ARG A 801 11.19 -14.91 13.03
C ARG A 801 11.29 -13.98 14.23
N VAL A 802 11.39 -14.56 15.44
CA VAL A 802 11.55 -13.77 16.67
C VAL A 802 12.84 -12.94 16.62
N MET A 803 13.95 -13.52 16.16
CA MET A 803 15.22 -12.78 15.95
C MET A 803 15.04 -11.64 14.95
N SER A 804 14.36 -11.89 13.84
CA SER A 804 14.10 -10.88 12.79
C SER A 804 13.29 -9.72 13.33
N ASN A 805 12.25 -10.00 14.09
CA ASN A 805 11.41 -8.99 14.75
C ASN A 805 12.22 -8.17 15.78
N ILE A 806 13.00 -8.84 16.62
CA ILE A 806 13.89 -8.17 17.59
C ILE A 806 14.87 -7.21 16.87
N LEU A 807 15.58 -7.70 15.85
CA LEU A 807 16.54 -6.85 15.13
C LEU A 807 15.86 -5.70 14.40
N SER A 808 14.67 -5.92 13.83
CA SER A 808 13.91 -4.86 13.18
C SER A 808 13.51 -3.78 14.17
N LEU A 809 12.86 -4.13 15.29
CA LEU A 809 12.21 -3.19 16.19
C LEU A 809 13.12 -2.64 17.31
N SER A 810 14.15 -3.39 17.74
CA SER A 810 15.05 -2.92 18.79
C SER A 810 16.35 -2.30 18.25
N TYR A 811 16.84 -2.74 17.08
CA TYR A 811 18.12 -2.33 16.56
C TYR A 811 17.99 -1.46 15.28
N LEU A 812 17.43 -2.01 14.19
CA LEU A 812 17.36 -1.31 12.92
C LEU A 812 16.44 -0.08 12.97
N TRP A 813 15.32 -0.18 13.64
CA TRP A 813 14.41 0.96 13.82
C TRP A 813 15.12 2.14 14.48
N ASN A 814 15.84 1.90 15.58
CA ASN A 814 16.55 2.96 16.26
C ASN A 814 17.71 3.53 15.44
N GLU A 815 18.57 2.66 14.90
CA GLU A 815 19.81 3.08 14.22
C GLU A 815 19.55 3.67 12.83
N VAL A 816 18.63 3.10 12.06
CA VAL A 816 18.41 3.47 10.66
C VAL A 816 17.29 4.51 10.53
N ARG A 817 16.16 4.35 11.25
CA ARG A 817 15.05 5.29 11.18
C ARG A 817 15.28 6.48 12.14
N VAL A 818 15.30 6.25 13.45
CA VAL A 818 15.31 7.33 14.45
C VAL A 818 16.58 8.17 14.34
N GLN A 819 17.75 7.54 14.31
CA GLN A 819 19.04 8.26 14.24
C GLN A 819 19.47 8.53 12.78
N GLY A 820 19.10 7.66 11.83
CA GLY A 820 19.53 7.74 10.45
C GLY A 820 18.59 8.56 9.56
N GLY A 821 17.34 8.77 9.97
CA GLY A 821 16.35 9.55 9.23
C GLY A 821 15.66 8.81 8.07
N ALA A 822 15.81 7.49 7.95
CA ALA A 822 15.03 6.69 7.02
C ALA A 822 13.57 6.59 7.48
N TYR A 823 12.63 6.48 6.54
CA TYR A 823 11.21 6.32 6.89
C TYR A 823 10.91 4.93 7.46
N GLY A 824 11.59 3.89 7.00
CA GLY A 824 11.44 2.53 7.50
C GLY A 824 12.69 1.69 7.33
N ALA A 825 12.87 0.71 8.20
CA ALA A 825 13.95 -0.27 8.11
C ALA A 825 13.57 -1.57 8.80
N GLY A 826 14.10 -2.70 8.35
CA GLY A 826 13.86 -3.98 8.97
C GLY A 826 14.67 -5.11 8.36
N LEU A 827 14.53 -6.29 8.98
CA LEU A 827 15.07 -7.57 8.54
C LEU A 827 13.91 -8.53 8.29
N ASN A 828 13.82 -9.09 7.10
CA ASN A 828 12.84 -10.11 6.75
C ASN A 828 13.49 -11.48 6.61
N THR A 829 12.92 -12.49 7.25
CA THR A 829 13.29 -13.91 7.09
C THR A 829 12.11 -14.68 6.54
N SER A 830 12.36 -15.63 5.64
CA SER A 830 11.31 -16.50 5.09
C SER A 830 11.64 -17.98 5.33
N GLU A 831 10.59 -18.79 5.32
CA GLU A 831 10.64 -20.24 5.44
C GLU A 831 11.51 -20.87 4.34
N THR A 832 11.62 -20.21 3.21
CA THR A 832 12.36 -20.67 2.04
C THR A 832 13.84 -20.24 2.01
N GLY A 833 14.39 -19.78 3.14
CA GLY A 833 15.83 -19.52 3.30
C GLY A 833 16.26 -18.07 3.18
N ARG A 834 15.46 -17.23 2.58
CA ARG A 834 15.80 -15.82 2.31
C ARG A 834 15.84 -15.01 3.61
N MET A 835 16.94 -14.27 3.78
CA MET A 835 17.14 -13.29 4.85
C MET A 835 17.60 -11.99 4.20
N VAL A 836 16.81 -10.89 4.31
CA VAL A 836 17.10 -9.61 3.66
C VAL A 836 16.79 -8.44 4.57
N THR A 837 17.68 -7.44 4.61
CA THR A 837 17.37 -6.15 5.21
C THR A 837 16.75 -5.22 4.18
N TYR A 838 16.06 -4.18 4.64
CA TYR A 838 15.62 -3.08 3.81
C TYR A 838 15.74 -1.76 4.57
N SER A 839 15.99 -0.69 3.81
CA SER A 839 15.69 0.68 4.23
C SER A 839 14.76 1.32 3.20
N TYR A 840 13.86 2.19 3.66
CA TYR A 840 12.86 2.86 2.84
C TYR A 840 12.99 4.36 2.97
N ARG A 841 13.16 5.06 1.82
CA ARG A 841 13.40 6.51 1.76
C ARG A 841 14.56 6.92 2.68
N ASP A 842 15.70 6.31 2.47
CA ASP A 842 16.89 6.39 3.31
C ASP A 842 17.84 7.52 2.84
N PRO A 843 18.09 8.55 3.64
CA PRO A 843 18.99 9.62 3.26
C PRO A 843 20.48 9.23 3.34
N SER A 844 20.83 8.10 3.98
CA SER A 844 22.21 7.71 4.27
C SER A 844 22.49 6.22 4.03
N PRO A 845 22.35 5.69 2.80
CA PRO A 845 22.45 4.26 2.53
C PRO A 845 23.79 3.65 2.91
N ALA A 846 24.89 4.38 2.82
CA ALA A 846 26.23 3.92 3.24
C ALA A 846 26.32 3.65 4.75
N ARG A 847 25.72 4.54 5.58
CA ARG A 847 25.60 4.34 7.02
C ARG A 847 24.72 3.12 7.33
N THR A 848 23.60 3.01 6.66
CA THR A 848 22.65 1.90 6.81
C THR A 848 23.28 0.55 6.50
N LEU A 849 24.07 0.42 5.43
CA LEU A 849 24.80 -0.82 5.13
C LEU A 849 25.80 -1.19 6.23
N GLY A 850 26.45 -0.21 6.85
CA GLY A 850 27.33 -0.42 8.01
C GLY A 850 26.57 -0.95 9.24
N ILE A 851 25.37 -0.42 9.50
CA ILE A 851 24.47 -0.88 10.57
C ILE A 851 23.99 -2.30 10.27
N ASN A 852 23.54 -2.58 9.04
CA ASN A 852 23.09 -3.93 8.64
C ASN A 852 24.18 -4.99 8.85
N ARG A 853 25.45 -4.66 8.59
CA ARG A 853 26.59 -5.57 8.88
C ARG A 853 26.87 -5.77 10.35
N SER A 854 26.38 -4.90 11.20
CA SER A 854 26.58 -4.94 12.65
C SER A 854 25.45 -5.63 13.41
N MET A 855 24.45 -6.22 12.72
CA MET A 855 23.30 -6.88 13.35
C MET A 855 23.65 -7.99 14.35
N SER A 856 24.72 -8.76 14.07
CA SER A 856 25.21 -9.79 15.02
C SER A 856 25.61 -9.18 16.37
N LYS A 857 26.25 -7.98 16.34
CA LYS A 857 26.56 -7.24 17.56
C LYS A 857 25.28 -6.75 18.22
N GLY A 858 24.36 -6.15 17.46
CA GLY A 858 23.05 -5.69 17.97
C GLY A 858 22.28 -6.81 18.69
N LEU A 859 22.28 -8.02 18.11
CA LEU A 859 21.64 -9.18 18.74
C LEU A 859 22.34 -9.62 20.04
N ARG A 860 23.69 -9.60 20.09
CA ARG A 860 24.45 -9.90 21.32
C ARG A 860 24.18 -8.85 22.41
N ASP A 861 24.13 -7.59 22.03
CA ASP A 861 23.86 -6.49 22.96
C ASP A 861 22.42 -6.61 23.52
N PHE A 862 21.43 -6.96 22.69
CA PHE A 862 20.07 -7.26 23.13
C PHE A 862 20.02 -8.43 24.13
N VAL A 863 20.71 -9.53 23.85
CA VAL A 863 20.75 -10.71 24.73
C VAL A 863 21.41 -10.40 26.08
N ALA A 864 22.46 -9.59 26.08
CA ALA A 864 23.16 -9.16 27.30
C ALA A 864 22.38 -8.10 28.11
N GLY A 865 21.43 -7.41 27.49
CA GLY A 865 20.58 -6.40 28.13
C GLY A 865 19.43 -7.00 28.94
N ASP A 866 18.72 -6.11 29.64
CA ASP A 866 17.58 -6.47 30.51
C ASP A 866 16.23 -6.52 29.77
N GLU A 867 16.20 -6.21 28.46
CA GLU A 867 14.96 -6.16 27.69
C GLU A 867 14.28 -7.54 27.64
N ARG A 868 12.94 -7.52 27.84
CA ARG A 868 12.14 -8.76 27.87
C ARG A 868 11.93 -9.30 26.45
N ILE A 869 12.13 -10.59 26.27
CA ILE A 869 11.95 -11.27 24.98
C ILE A 869 10.49 -11.59 24.70
N ASP A 870 9.67 -11.82 25.72
CA ASP A 870 8.28 -12.26 25.58
C ASP A 870 7.42 -11.29 24.76
N LYS A 871 7.64 -9.98 24.87
CA LYS A 871 6.94 -9.00 24.04
C LYS A 871 7.18 -9.22 22.53
N TYR A 872 8.40 -9.51 22.12
CA TYR A 872 8.73 -9.80 20.72
C TYR A 872 8.18 -11.16 20.25
N ILE A 873 8.07 -12.12 21.14
CA ILE A 873 7.39 -13.39 20.84
C ILE A 873 5.92 -13.14 20.54
N ILE A 874 5.25 -12.32 21.37
CA ILE A 874 3.84 -11.96 21.20
C ILE A 874 3.58 -11.29 19.84
N SER A 875 4.35 -10.24 19.52
CA SER A 875 4.19 -9.55 18.24
C SER A 875 4.53 -10.44 17.04
N THR A 876 5.58 -11.26 17.14
CA THR A 876 5.94 -12.22 16.08
C THR A 876 4.81 -13.21 15.81
N VAL A 877 4.14 -13.69 16.85
CA VAL A 877 2.96 -14.54 16.71
C VAL A 877 1.81 -13.78 16.04
N GLY A 878 1.55 -12.56 16.45
CA GLY A 878 0.54 -11.68 15.80
C GLY A 878 0.81 -11.47 14.31
N GLU A 879 2.04 -11.15 13.95
CA GLU A 879 2.48 -10.97 12.56
C GLU A 879 2.38 -12.27 11.72
N SER A 880 2.47 -13.43 12.35
CA SER A 880 2.34 -14.72 11.65
C SER A 880 0.89 -15.07 11.27
N GLU A 881 -0.10 -14.36 11.81
CA GLU A 881 -1.52 -14.60 11.60
C GLU A 881 -2.27 -13.30 11.19
N PRO A 882 -1.92 -12.67 10.06
CA PRO A 882 -2.63 -11.49 9.61
C PRO A 882 -4.11 -11.80 9.34
N PRO A 883 -5.00 -10.81 9.41
CA PRO A 883 -6.37 -10.98 8.93
C PRO A 883 -6.35 -11.22 7.42
N LEU A 884 -6.95 -12.33 6.99
CA LEU A 884 -6.99 -12.73 5.59
C LEU A 884 -8.43 -13.00 5.15
N GLY A 885 -8.85 -12.37 4.07
CA GLY A 885 -10.05 -12.77 3.34
C GLY A 885 -9.88 -14.16 2.72
N SER A 886 -10.97 -14.80 2.32
CA SER A 886 -10.96 -16.19 1.81
C SER A 886 -9.95 -16.40 0.67
N GLU A 887 -9.82 -15.45 -0.26
CA GLU A 887 -8.86 -15.52 -1.37
C GLU A 887 -7.40 -15.64 -0.87
N ASN A 888 -7.02 -14.80 0.09
CA ASN A 888 -5.66 -14.83 0.64
C ASN A 888 -5.43 -16.03 1.56
N GLN A 889 -6.46 -16.52 2.27
CA GLN A 889 -6.37 -17.77 3.03
C GLN A 889 -6.06 -18.95 2.11
N ILE A 890 -6.77 -19.08 1.00
CA ILE A 890 -6.53 -20.11 -0.03
C ILE A 890 -5.10 -19.98 -0.56
N LEU A 891 -4.69 -18.78 -0.96
CA LEU A 891 -3.36 -18.53 -1.50
C LEU A 891 -2.24 -18.94 -0.53
N VAL A 892 -2.33 -18.55 0.75
CA VAL A 892 -1.33 -18.92 1.76
C VAL A 892 -1.28 -20.44 1.98
N SER A 893 -2.44 -21.09 1.99
CA SER A 893 -2.51 -22.55 2.12
C SER A 893 -1.91 -23.24 0.89
N ASP A 894 -2.22 -22.79 -0.32
CA ASP A 894 -1.66 -23.29 -1.58
C ASP A 894 -0.13 -23.10 -1.62
N GLU A 895 0.37 -21.90 -1.26
CA GLU A 895 1.81 -21.63 -1.21
C GLU A 895 2.54 -22.55 -0.22
N ASN A 896 1.97 -22.78 0.96
CA ASN A 896 2.53 -23.73 1.93
C ASN A 896 2.64 -25.13 1.32
N LEU A 897 1.56 -25.64 0.73
CA LEU A 897 1.57 -26.96 0.08
C LEU A 897 2.59 -27.04 -1.06
N LEU A 898 2.63 -26.04 -1.94
CA LEU A 898 3.54 -26.00 -3.08
C LEU A 898 5.01 -25.84 -2.66
N CYS A 899 5.27 -25.18 -1.52
CA CYS A 899 6.58 -25.09 -0.91
C CYS A 899 6.92 -26.30 -0.02
N GLY A 900 5.99 -27.25 0.16
CA GLY A 900 6.17 -28.46 0.99
C GLY A 900 6.20 -28.19 2.49
N ILE A 901 5.54 -27.08 2.93
CA ILE A 901 5.36 -26.71 4.34
C ILE A 901 4.10 -27.43 4.82
N THR A 902 4.26 -28.29 5.82
CA THR A 902 3.16 -29.10 6.36
C THR A 902 2.50 -28.43 7.57
N PRO A 903 1.27 -28.84 7.96
CA PRO A 903 0.66 -28.39 9.21
C PRO A 903 1.55 -28.66 10.44
N GLU A 904 2.28 -29.77 10.45
CA GLU A 904 3.24 -30.11 11.52
C GLU A 904 4.41 -29.11 11.55
N ASP A 905 4.86 -28.61 10.39
CA ASP A 905 5.89 -27.59 10.31
C ASP A 905 5.40 -26.27 10.91
N LEU A 906 4.15 -25.87 10.62
CA LEU A 906 3.53 -24.65 11.19
C LEU A 906 3.35 -24.78 12.72
N CYS A 907 2.90 -25.94 13.21
CA CYS A 907 2.80 -26.22 14.65
C CYS A 907 4.17 -26.18 15.33
N ARG A 908 5.20 -26.75 14.69
CA ARG A 908 6.58 -26.69 15.18
C ARG A 908 7.09 -25.26 15.23
N GLU A 909 6.89 -24.50 14.18
CA GLU A 909 7.26 -23.06 14.11
C GLU A 909 6.62 -22.27 15.26
N ARG A 910 5.30 -22.45 15.49
CA ARG A 910 4.59 -21.80 16.60
C ARG A 910 5.19 -22.18 17.96
N ALA A 911 5.45 -23.45 18.18
CA ALA A 911 6.06 -23.94 19.42
C ALA A 911 7.48 -23.36 19.63
N GLU A 912 8.28 -23.26 18.56
CA GLU A 912 9.61 -22.66 18.59
C GLU A 912 9.55 -21.15 18.88
N MET A 913 8.60 -20.39 18.27
CA MET A 913 8.39 -18.99 18.61
C MET A 913 8.09 -18.82 20.10
N LEU A 914 7.08 -19.55 20.62
CA LEU A 914 6.63 -19.45 22.01
C LEU A 914 7.71 -19.86 23.02
N SER A 915 8.60 -20.79 22.66
CA SER A 915 9.68 -21.29 23.53
C SER A 915 11.03 -20.59 23.29
N THR A 916 11.08 -19.54 22.47
CA THR A 916 12.32 -18.83 22.17
C THR A 916 12.95 -18.25 23.44
N THR A 917 14.24 -18.47 23.61
CA THR A 917 15.05 -17.94 24.74
C THR A 917 16.17 -17.03 24.20
N LYS A 918 16.70 -16.18 25.06
CA LYS A 918 17.86 -15.31 24.73
C LYS A 918 19.06 -16.15 24.24
N ASP A 919 19.34 -17.30 24.87
CA ASP A 919 20.44 -18.18 24.45
C ASP A 919 20.18 -18.79 23.06
N ALA A 920 18.93 -19.14 22.74
CA ALA A 920 18.58 -19.68 21.43
C ALA A 920 18.83 -18.67 20.31
N LEU A 921 18.60 -17.37 20.55
CA LEU A 921 18.89 -16.31 19.59
C LEU A 921 20.37 -16.25 19.21
N LEU A 922 21.28 -16.45 20.15
CA LEU A 922 22.72 -16.41 19.91
C LEU A 922 23.18 -17.45 18.87
N THR A 923 22.40 -18.50 18.68
CA THR A 923 22.70 -19.53 17.66
C THR A 923 22.62 -18.99 16.22
N TRP A 924 22.01 -17.81 16.02
CA TRP A 924 21.88 -17.14 14.73
C TRP A 924 22.97 -16.08 14.48
N CYS A 925 23.77 -15.70 15.50
CA CYS A 925 24.83 -14.73 15.33
C CYS A 925 25.83 -15.11 14.22
N GLY A 926 26.19 -16.40 14.10
CA GLY A 926 27.06 -16.89 13.05
C GLY A 926 26.48 -16.73 11.64
N VAL A 927 25.16 -16.81 11.48
CA VAL A 927 24.49 -16.55 10.20
C VAL A 927 24.57 -15.07 9.86
N LEU A 928 24.30 -14.18 10.82
CA LEU A 928 24.39 -12.73 10.66
C LEU A 928 25.83 -12.29 10.33
N ASP A 929 26.83 -12.91 10.97
CA ASP A 929 28.25 -12.65 10.66
C ASP A 929 28.61 -13.09 9.22
N GLN A 930 28.05 -14.22 8.74
CA GLN A 930 28.23 -14.66 7.35
C GLN A 930 27.47 -13.75 6.37
N MET A 931 26.23 -13.36 6.69
CA MET A 931 25.48 -12.39 5.91
C MET A 931 26.24 -11.07 5.77
N ALA A 932 26.83 -10.56 6.85
CA ALA A 932 27.64 -9.34 6.84
C ALA A 932 28.87 -9.45 5.91
N LYS A 933 29.49 -10.64 5.82
CA LYS A 933 30.68 -10.90 5.03
C LYS A 933 30.39 -11.23 3.57
N ASP A 934 29.48 -12.17 3.34
CA ASP A 934 29.25 -12.85 2.07
C ASP A 934 27.89 -12.49 1.42
N GLY A 935 27.11 -11.65 2.07
CA GLY A 935 25.80 -11.22 1.59
C GLY A 935 25.89 -10.34 0.34
N GLY A 936 24.87 -10.44 -0.52
CA GLY A 936 24.70 -9.54 -1.64
C GLY A 936 24.21 -8.17 -1.19
N VAL A 937 24.56 -7.13 -1.94
CA VAL A 937 24.23 -5.73 -1.63
C VAL A 937 23.55 -5.10 -2.83
N CYS A 938 22.48 -4.36 -2.57
CA CYS A 938 21.91 -3.48 -3.58
C CYS A 938 21.60 -2.11 -2.97
N VAL A 939 21.97 -1.06 -3.73
CA VAL A 939 21.61 0.34 -3.43
C VAL A 939 20.86 0.90 -4.63
N ILE A 940 19.67 1.44 -4.39
CA ILE A 940 18.92 2.21 -5.39
C ILE A 940 18.87 3.66 -4.90
N GLY A 941 19.24 4.61 -5.76
CA GLY A 941 19.27 6.03 -5.36
C GLY A 941 19.88 6.94 -6.41
N HIS A 942 19.98 8.22 -6.10
CA HIS A 942 20.64 9.20 -6.95
C HIS A 942 22.17 9.04 -6.93
N ASP A 943 22.88 9.70 -7.86
CA ASP A 943 24.34 9.58 -8.01
C ASP A 943 25.12 9.86 -6.71
N GLY A 944 24.70 10.86 -5.93
CA GLY A 944 25.34 11.18 -4.65
C GLY A 944 25.19 10.07 -3.60
N ALA A 945 24.02 9.43 -3.53
CA ALA A 945 23.77 8.31 -2.62
C ALA A 945 24.61 7.08 -2.99
N ILE A 946 24.72 6.78 -4.29
CA ILE A 946 25.55 5.67 -4.80
C ILE A 946 27.03 5.97 -4.59
N ALA A 947 27.49 7.19 -4.88
CA ALA A 947 28.88 7.60 -4.67
C ALA A 947 29.29 7.53 -3.18
N ALA A 948 28.39 7.85 -2.26
CA ALA A 948 28.64 7.68 -0.82
C ALA A 948 28.91 6.21 -0.42
N CYS A 949 28.45 5.25 -1.23
CA CYS A 949 28.65 3.81 -1.03
C CYS A 949 29.90 3.25 -1.74
N GLU A 950 30.88 4.09 -2.17
CA GLU A 950 32.07 3.67 -2.93
C GLU A 950 32.86 2.53 -2.29
N LYS A 951 32.88 2.43 -0.95
CA LYS A 951 33.54 1.35 -0.21
C LYS A 951 32.92 -0.03 -0.44
N GLU A 952 31.72 -0.10 -0.96
CA GLU A 952 31.02 -1.35 -1.25
C GLU A 952 31.45 -1.96 -2.60
N ASP A 953 32.10 -1.22 -3.46
CA ASP A 953 32.51 -1.65 -4.82
C ASP A 953 31.28 -2.13 -5.63
N LEU A 954 30.28 -1.24 -5.74
CA LEU A 954 29.01 -1.54 -6.41
C LEU A 954 29.15 -1.44 -7.93
N THR A 955 28.67 -2.46 -8.64
CA THR A 955 28.47 -2.36 -10.09
C THR A 955 27.16 -1.61 -10.36
N VAL A 956 27.21 -0.50 -11.07
CA VAL A 956 26.01 0.24 -11.49
C VAL A 956 25.39 -0.48 -12.68
N LEU A 957 24.10 -0.83 -12.56
CA LEU A 957 23.30 -1.55 -13.55
C LEU A 957 22.77 -0.60 -14.64
#